data_cf56ef75a6712c37c9de48185ff97139
#
_entry.id   cf56ef75a6712c37c9de48185ff97139
#
_cell.length_a   1.000
_cell.length_b   1.000
_cell.length_c   1.000
_cell.angle_alpha   90.00
_cell.angle_beta   90.00
_cell.angle_gamma   90.00
#
_symmetry.space_group_name_H-M   'P 1'
#
loop_
_entity.id
_entity.type
_entity.pdbx_description
1 polymer ?
#
loop_
_entity_poly.entity_id
_entity_poly.type
_entity_poly.pdbx_seq_one_letter_code
_entity_poly.pdbx_strand_id
1 'polypeptide(L)'
;MLVRFLRATGLIALAIAAAFGPVPAGAQDAHEHTPAVSGVPQGVPYFCARPSVTSVASGAWSDPGTWSTRRVPAENDKVKIAGGHEVTVDVVSDATLDCIQVDGDLRFATDTTTKVRVGNLMVMDRGRLEIGSEAAPVSPTVTAEIVIADRPIDRALDPVQIGTGIEGLGKITMHGSVKTPTFLRLASEPLAGATTLVVDQPVSGWKPGDRLVIPDTRQLRSSERGVSFKSQDEKVQIASIAGNRIALVAALRYDHKGARSADGALELLPHIGNVTRNVVIRSDNPQGTRGHMIFMSRADVDLRYVEVQDMGRTRMGVLDNSDVDSSGRLVKFGTNQIGRYAIHFHHDFGPTDTPANGYHFTLVGNAVDGAPKWGITVHNSHYGLVRDNVVYNTHGAGIVTEDGTESFNVFDHNFALRSEGSGDFAPRSGYGGAAPDPGGEGAGFWFRGPNNYIRHNVAANADAFGFGLAAGSLDVVQIPAFKGADTSRRAETVPLDTTSAAVLEFSDNEAYGAMQAGVSWGWNGTITDLRVWHSSRHGLTGTPADRLIVDRVTIRGDRSLLDSQVENPAGIWLSNYTAKTILVRDANVQGMRTGIASPFYQGLRSAEPGRGDGSVAVERGYFRNYVGISIATAYTASAEAGAAIKTAVVRDSVFKTLDVPVDPLNPPAAISMNHQMAPGDPDPRAPIVVSGFNAKSGDDFKVYYSLAAPAGVAPCDETRPGIGGWVCR
;
A
#
# COMPACT_ATOMS: atom_id res chain seq x y z
N MET A 1 -47.65 8.51 22.82
CA MET A 1 -46.75 9.59 22.50
C MET A 1 -45.72 9.06 21.50
N LEU A 2 -46.17 9.07 20.28
CA LEU A 2 -45.52 8.54 19.09
C LEU A 2 -44.95 9.74 18.34
N VAL A 3 -43.87 9.54 17.60
CA VAL A 3 -43.37 10.37 16.48
C VAL A 3 -41.90 10.83 16.61
N ARG A 4 -41.18 10.44 15.58
CA ARG A 4 -39.95 10.98 15.05
C ARG A 4 -38.62 10.23 15.39
N PHE A 5 -38.42 9.14 14.65
CA PHE A 5 -37.08 8.73 14.21
C PHE A 5 -37.20 8.14 12.80
N LEU A 6 -37.19 8.99 11.83
CA LEU A 6 -37.03 8.63 10.41
C LEU A 6 -36.54 9.87 9.68
N ARG A 7 -35.25 9.95 9.47
CA ARG A 7 -34.52 10.73 8.43
C ARG A 7 -33.06 10.95 8.83
N ALA A 8 -32.23 9.97 8.59
CA ALA A 8 -30.78 10.17 8.64
C ALA A 8 -29.98 9.13 7.80
N THR A 9 -30.56 8.61 6.72
CA THR A 9 -29.84 7.65 5.86
C THR A 9 -29.67 8.10 4.42
N GLY A 10 -29.95 9.35 4.10
CA GLY A 10 -29.89 9.88 2.73
C GLY A 10 -28.75 10.85 2.40
N LEU A 11 -27.87 11.18 3.33
CA LEU A 11 -26.97 12.33 3.14
C LEU A 11 -25.45 12.01 3.16
N ILE A 12 -25.05 10.74 3.27
CA ILE A 12 -23.62 10.40 3.36
C ILE A 12 -22.99 10.14 1.98
N ALA A 13 -23.78 9.93 0.94
CA ALA A 13 -23.24 9.72 -0.42
C ALA A 13 -22.79 11.01 -1.14
N LEU A 14 -23.09 12.19 -0.61
CA LEU A 14 -22.81 13.47 -1.29
C LEU A 14 -21.48 14.14 -0.88
N ALA A 15 -20.80 13.60 0.12
CA ALA A 15 -19.58 14.25 0.65
C ALA A 15 -18.28 13.79 -0.01
N ILE A 16 -18.31 12.74 -0.84
CA ILE A 16 -17.07 12.15 -1.38
C ILE A 16 -16.55 12.86 -2.64
N ALA A 17 -17.42 13.52 -3.40
CA ALA A 17 -17.01 14.18 -4.65
C ALA A 17 -16.54 15.65 -4.48
N ALA A 18 -16.71 16.26 -3.31
CA ALA A 18 -16.37 17.67 -3.10
C ALA A 18 -15.01 17.89 -2.40
N ALA A 19 -14.30 16.83 -2.04
CA ALA A 19 -13.05 16.94 -1.26
C ALA A 19 -11.77 16.98 -2.10
N PHE A 20 -11.86 16.83 -3.41
CA PHE A 20 -10.70 16.99 -4.30
C PHE A 20 -10.72 18.35 -5.00
N GLY A 21 -10.67 19.41 -4.23
CA GLY A 21 -10.26 20.72 -4.76
C GLY A 21 -8.78 20.63 -5.18
N PRO A 22 -8.35 21.42 -6.19
CA PRO A 22 -6.95 21.44 -6.56
C PRO A 22 -6.10 21.85 -5.36
N VAL A 23 -5.26 20.94 -4.88
CA VAL A 23 -4.16 21.30 -3.99
C VAL A 23 -3.26 22.19 -4.84
N PRO A 24 -2.93 23.42 -4.41
CA PRO A 24 -2.03 24.26 -5.18
C PRO A 24 -0.73 23.50 -5.43
N ALA A 25 -0.26 23.53 -6.67
CA ALA A 25 0.99 22.92 -7.14
C ALA A 25 2.27 23.45 -6.43
N GLY A 26 2.13 24.10 -5.29
CA GLY A 26 3.18 24.76 -4.52
C GLY A 26 3.59 24.07 -3.22
N ALA A 27 3.10 22.87 -2.94
CA ALA A 27 3.61 22.07 -1.82
C ALA A 27 4.55 20.95 -2.29
N GLN A 28 5.21 21.12 -3.43
CA GLN A 28 6.45 20.42 -3.69
C GLN A 28 7.44 20.88 -2.63
N ASP A 29 8.00 19.94 -1.87
CA ASP A 29 9.04 20.25 -0.90
C ASP A 29 10.11 21.12 -1.57
N ALA A 30 10.20 22.39 -1.15
CA ALA A 30 11.24 23.32 -1.59
C ALA A 30 12.63 22.93 -1.05
N HIS A 31 12.80 21.68 -0.66
CA HIS A 31 14.07 21.09 -0.26
C HIS A 31 14.73 20.42 -1.47
N GLU A 32 15.03 21.22 -2.50
CA GLU A 32 16.02 20.81 -3.49
C GLU A 32 17.36 20.63 -2.77
N HIS A 33 17.69 19.40 -2.42
CA HIS A 33 19.00 19.05 -1.91
C HIS A 33 20.02 19.10 -3.05
N THR A 34 20.43 20.32 -3.41
CA THR A 34 21.55 20.50 -4.31
C THR A 34 22.78 19.94 -3.61
N PRO A 35 23.55 19.02 -4.23
CA PRO A 35 24.78 18.51 -3.61
C PRO A 35 25.68 19.70 -3.27
N ALA A 36 26.02 19.87 -1.99
CA ALA A 36 27.08 20.77 -1.63
C ALA A 36 28.40 20.25 -2.23
N VAL A 37 29.36 21.13 -2.40
CA VAL A 37 30.73 20.80 -2.91
C VAL A 37 31.41 19.68 -2.10
N SER A 38 30.88 19.34 -0.94
CA SER A 38 31.33 18.29 -0.02
C SER A 38 30.71 16.90 -0.23
N GLY A 39 29.78 16.71 -1.19
CA GLY A 39 29.07 15.44 -1.38
C GLY A 39 27.92 15.19 -0.40
N VAL A 40 27.68 16.08 0.55
CA VAL A 40 26.53 16.01 1.48
C VAL A 40 25.45 16.97 1.01
N PRO A 41 24.20 16.55 0.88
CA PRO A 41 23.10 17.44 0.51
C PRO A 41 22.98 18.63 1.46
N GLN A 42 22.55 19.77 0.92
CA GLN A 42 22.33 20.95 1.73
C GLN A 42 21.29 20.67 2.82
N GLY A 43 21.58 21.06 4.06
CA GLY A 43 20.71 20.85 5.21
C GLY A 43 20.95 19.52 5.96
N VAL A 44 21.81 18.64 5.46
CA VAL A 44 22.22 17.43 6.18
C VAL A 44 23.41 17.75 7.08
N PRO A 45 23.33 17.59 8.40
CA PRO A 45 24.43 17.90 9.32
C PRO A 45 25.59 16.91 9.20
N TYR A 46 26.79 17.38 9.48
CA TYR A 46 27.94 16.52 9.71
C TYR A 46 27.93 16.00 11.15
N PHE A 47 27.25 14.89 11.42
CA PHE A 47 27.10 14.32 12.76
C PHE A 47 28.43 13.95 13.40
N CYS A 48 29.38 13.45 12.59
CA CYS A 48 30.72 13.08 13.02
C CYS A 48 31.75 14.21 12.82
N ALA A 49 31.35 15.46 12.78
CA ALA A 49 32.29 16.57 12.76
C ALA A 49 33.26 16.44 13.95
N ARG A 50 34.58 16.54 13.67
CA ARG A 50 35.66 16.31 14.66
C ARG A 50 35.57 14.92 15.30
N PRO A 51 35.87 13.83 14.56
CA PRO A 51 35.85 12.47 15.06
C PRO A 51 36.83 12.31 16.21
N SER A 52 36.44 11.61 17.27
CA SER A 52 37.31 11.27 18.40
C SER A 52 38.22 10.07 18.07
N VAL A 53 37.76 9.22 17.15
CA VAL A 53 38.47 8.01 16.70
C VAL A 53 38.41 7.93 15.18
N THR A 54 39.54 7.79 14.53
CA THR A 54 39.61 7.64 13.05
C THR A 54 40.41 6.38 12.73
N SER A 55 40.02 5.63 11.70
CA SER A 55 40.86 4.54 11.20
C SER A 55 42.17 5.06 10.62
N VAL A 56 43.27 4.44 10.97
CA VAL A 56 44.63 4.77 10.46
C VAL A 56 45.23 3.66 9.58
N ALA A 57 44.56 2.54 9.52
CA ALA A 57 44.83 1.40 8.66
C ALA A 57 43.58 0.60 8.38
N SER A 58 43.59 -0.21 7.34
CA SER A 58 42.59 -1.29 7.16
C SER A 58 42.87 -2.39 8.19
N GLY A 59 41.78 -3.01 8.71
CA GLY A 59 41.91 -4.06 9.70
C GLY A 59 40.60 -4.39 10.42
N ALA A 60 40.71 -5.23 11.46
CA ALA A 60 39.57 -5.59 12.29
C ALA A 60 39.12 -4.41 13.20
N TRP A 61 37.84 -4.29 13.45
CA TRP A 61 37.30 -3.32 14.41
C TRP A 61 37.89 -3.53 15.82
N SER A 62 38.09 -4.80 16.19
CA SER A 62 38.62 -5.20 17.49
C SER A 62 40.12 -4.93 17.66
N ASP A 63 40.87 -4.68 16.58
CA ASP A 63 42.30 -4.40 16.64
C ASP A 63 42.56 -2.94 17.00
N PRO A 64 43.18 -2.66 18.19
CA PRO A 64 43.64 -1.31 18.54
C PRO A 64 44.54 -0.64 17.52
N GLY A 65 45.26 -1.44 16.70
CA GLY A 65 46.12 -0.94 15.63
C GLY A 65 45.40 -0.27 14.49
N THR A 66 44.14 -0.61 14.28
CA THR A 66 43.28 0.00 13.27
C THR A 66 42.98 1.48 13.56
N TRP A 67 43.06 1.90 14.84
CA TRP A 67 42.54 3.17 15.32
C TRP A 67 43.59 4.20 15.71
N SER A 68 43.34 5.47 15.44
CA SER A 68 44.19 6.61 15.78
C SER A 68 44.50 6.74 17.27
N THR A 69 43.58 6.29 18.10
CA THR A 69 43.69 6.31 19.57
C THR A 69 44.39 5.10 20.15
N ARG A 70 44.76 4.11 19.33
CA ARG A 70 45.31 2.82 19.76
C ARG A 70 44.40 2.08 20.74
N ARG A 71 43.07 2.30 20.66
CA ARG A 71 42.06 1.55 21.37
C ARG A 71 40.84 1.33 20.46
N VAL A 72 40.07 0.30 20.71
CA VAL A 72 38.80 0.05 20.07
C VAL A 72 37.82 1.20 20.40
N PRO A 73 36.97 1.63 19.46
CA PRO A 73 35.95 2.63 19.74
C PRO A 73 35.09 2.27 20.97
N ALA A 74 34.83 3.24 21.82
CA ALA A 74 34.14 3.08 23.10
C ALA A 74 32.94 4.03 23.22
N GLU A 75 32.30 4.02 24.38
CA GLU A 75 31.11 4.82 24.69
C GLU A 75 31.29 6.30 24.31
N ASN A 76 30.28 6.84 23.56
CA ASN A 76 30.24 8.22 23.05
C ASN A 76 31.31 8.61 22.03
N ASP A 77 32.07 7.66 21.49
CA ASP A 77 33.01 8.00 20.44
C ASP A 77 32.30 8.42 19.15
N LYS A 78 32.89 9.41 18.48
CA LYS A 78 32.61 9.78 17.07
C LYS A 78 33.64 9.09 16.21
N VAL A 79 33.20 8.06 15.47
CA VAL A 79 34.07 7.19 14.71
C VAL A 79 34.07 7.60 13.24
N LYS A 80 35.28 7.67 12.63
CA LYS A 80 35.43 7.89 11.19
C LYS A 80 36.18 6.74 10.55
N ILE A 81 35.60 6.12 9.55
CA ILE A 81 36.31 5.22 8.64
C ILE A 81 36.88 6.07 7.51
N ALA A 82 38.18 6.26 7.48
CA ALA A 82 38.83 7.13 6.52
C ALA A 82 38.80 6.54 5.09
N GLY A 83 38.75 7.41 4.09
CA GLY A 83 38.78 7.01 2.68
C GLY A 83 40.00 6.14 2.37
N GLY A 84 39.82 5.04 1.65
CA GLY A 84 40.83 4.06 1.31
C GLY A 84 41.12 3.02 2.39
N HIS A 85 40.50 3.12 3.57
CA HIS A 85 40.56 2.08 4.60
C HIS A 85 39.35 1.17 4.54
N GLU A 86 39.59 -0.12 4.77
CA GLU A 86 38.55 -1.14 4.98
C GLU A 86 38.61 -1.60 6.43
N VAL A 87 37.49 -1.39 7.16
CA VAL A 87 37.39 -1.83 8.56
C VAL A 87 36.28 -2.86 8.67
N THR A 88 36.61 -4.01 9.25
CA THR A 88 35.63 -5.11 9.46
C THR A 88 35.18 -5.16 10.91
N VAL A 89 33.90 -4.98 11.14
CA VAL A 89 33.26 -5.26 12.45
C VAL A 89 33.27 -6.77 12.67
N ASP A 90 33.97 -7.22 13.68
CA ASP A 90 34.23 -8.63 14.02
C ASP A 90 33.79 -8.97 15.46
N VAL A 91 33.07 -8.07 16.12
CA VAL A 91 32.70 -8.18 17.54
C VAL A 91 31.25 -7.82 17.78
N VAL A 92 30.72 -8.25 18.92
CA VAL A 92 29.54 -7.71 19.58
C VAL A 92 30.00 -6.57 20.48
N SER A 93 29.77 -5.32 20.05
CA SER A 93 30.12 -4.13 20.84
C SER A 93 28.96 -3.75 21.75
N ASP A 94 29.23 -3.52 23.04
CA ASP A 94 28.28 -2.98 23.99
C ASP A 94 28.35 -1.45 24.09
N ALA A 95 29.37 -0.82 23.51
CA ALA A 95 29.51 0.63 23.49
C ALA A 95 28.45 1.29 22.61
N THR A 96 27.87 2.36 23.13
CA THR A 96 26.96 3.23 22.37
C THR A 96 27.79 4.37 21.76
N LEU A 97 27.98 4.31 20.47
CA LEU A 97 28.70 5.33 19.73
C LEU A 97 27.80 6.55 19.46
N ASP A 98 28.40 7.73 19.41
CA ASP A 98 27.67 8.94 19.04
C ASP A 98 27.32 8.91 17.55
N CYS A 99 28.35 8.67 16.72
CA CYS A 99 28.18 8.49 15.29
C CYS A 99 29.26 7.60 14.67
N ILE A 100 28.96 7.07 13.47
CA ILE A 100 29.93 6.47 12.56
C ILE A 100 29.81 7.18 11.21
N GLN A 101 30.90 7.77 10.73
CA GLN A 101 31.03 8.30 9.37
C GLN A 101 31.87 7.36 8.53
N VAL A 102 31.35 6.94 7.39
CA VAL A 102 32.00 6.01 6.48
C VAL A 102 32.39 6.73 5.19
N ASP A 103 33.67 7.15 5.10
CA ASP A 103 34.25 7.68 3.87
C ASP A 103 35.03 6.56 3.11
N GLY A 104 35.46 5.50 3.81
CA GLY A 104 36.05 4.27 3.29
C GLY A 104 35.03 3.13 3.28
N ASP A 105 35.51 1.90 3.58
CA ASP A 105 34.68 0.70 3.59
C ASP A 105 34.47 0.22 5.04
N LEU A 106 33.24 0.17 5.50
CA LEU A 106 32.83 -0.49 6.73
C LEU A 106 32.13 -1.80 6.40
N ARG A 107 32.73 -2.91 6.82
CA ARG A 107 32.20 -4.25 6.61
C ARG A 107 31.83 -4.92 7.92
N PHE A 108 30.94 -5.90 7.84
CA PHE A 108 30.63 -6.80 8.95
C PHE A 108 31.06 -8.22 8.60
N ALA A 109 31.70 -8.89 9.56
CA ALA A 109 32.02 -10.30 9.40
C ALA A 109 30.77 -11.12 9.14
N THR A 110 30.84 -12.03 8.18
CA THR A 110 29.68 -12.82 7.73
C THR A 110 29.55 -14.19 8.41
N ASP A 111 30.57 -14.60 9.15
CA ASP A 111 30.68 -15.90 9.83
C ASP A 111 30.69 -15.79 11.38
N THR A 112 30.67 -14.58 11.89
CA THR A 112 30.71 -14.26 13.32
C THR A 112 29.55 -13.34 13.68
N THR A 113 28.94 -13.55 14.86
CA THR A 113 27.89 -12.64 15.35
C THR A 113 28.49 -11.28 15.66
N THR A 114 27.94 -10.24 15.10
CA THR A 114 28.41 -8.86 15.18
C THR A 114 27.29 -7.92 15.62
N LYS A 115 27.65 -6.88 16.38
CA LYS A 115 26.73 -5.83 16.78
C LYS A 115 27.43 -4.50 16.95
N VAL A 116 26.85 -3.43 16.44
CA VAL A 116 27.20 -2.06 16.81
C VAL A 116 25.95 -1.30 17.25
N ARG A 117 26.13 -0.39 18.21
CA ARG A 117 25.10 0.50 18.70
C ARG A 117 25.50 1.94 18.47
N VAL A 118 24.70 2.70 17.74
CA VAL A 118 25.09 4.02 17.27
C VAL A 118 23.92 4.98 17.17
N GLY A 119 24.14 6.26 17.42
CA GLY A 119 23.15 7.30 17.21
C GLY A 119 22.91 7.60 15.73
N ASN A 120 24.00 7.89 15.00
CA ASN A 120 23.97 8.19 13.55
C ASN A 120 25.00 7.35 12.81
N LEU A 121 24.60 6.71 11.71
CA LEU A 121 25.51 6.05 10.79
C LEU A 121 25.37 6.70 9.42
N MET A 122 26.38 7.47 9.01
CA MET A 122 26.40 8.21 7.76
C MET A 122 27.34 7.56 6.76
N VAL A 123 26.82 7.05 5.65
CA VAL A 123 27.61 6.51 4.54
C VAL A 123 27.76 7.59 3.49
N MET A 124 28.96 8.13 3.35
CA MET A 124 29.28 9.23 2.46
C MET A 124 29.22 8.81 0.99
N ASP A 125 29.18 9.74 0.06
CA ASP A 125 29.04 9.50 -1.38
C ASP A 125 30.06 8.50 -1.97
N ARG A 126 31.25 8.40 -1.39
CA ARG A 126 32.29 7.44 -1.76
C ARG A 126 32.47 6.31 -0.75
N GLY A 127 31.73 6.37 0.34
CA GLY A 127 31.75 5.37 1.39
C GLY A 127 30.98 4.12 1.01
N ARG A 128 31.34 3.02 1.66
CA ARG A 128 30.66 1.74 1.50
C ARG A 128 30.34 1.13 2.86
N LEU A 129 29.08 0.74 3.02
CA LEU A 129 28.63 -0.14 4.10
C LEU A 129 28.29 -1.50 3.51
N GLU A 130 28.92 -2.56 4.00
CA GLU A 130 28.69 -3.92 3.54
C GLU A 130 28.42 -4.86 4.73
N ILE A 131 27.22 -5.43 4.77
CA ILE A 131 26.82 -6.46 5.75
C ILE A 131 26.44 -7.72 4.96
N GLY A 132 27.44 -8.45 4.50
CA GLY A 132 27.27 -9.52 3.53
C GLY A 132 27.01 -9.01 2.12
N SER A 133 27.18 -9.87 1.16
CA SER A 133 27.00 -9.62 -0.28
C SER A 133 26.31 -10.82 -0.93
N GLU A 134 25.96 -10.71 -2.22
CA GLU A 134 25.36 -11.84 -2.95
C GLU A 134 26.23 -13.07 -2.98
N ALA A 135 27.56 -12.88 -3.10
CA ALA A 135 28.53 -13.97 -3.09
C ALA A 135 28.84 -14.51 -1.68
N ALA A 136 28.69 -13.68 -0.65
CA ALA A 136 28.97 -14.01 0.74
C ALA A 136 27.92 -13.40 1.68
N PRO A 137 26.68 -13.88 1.70
CA PRO A 137 25.67 -13.40 2.63
C PRO A 137 26.05 -13.75 4.07
N VAL A 138 25.48 -13.03 5.03
CA VAL A 138 25.67 -13.37 6.46
C VAL A 138 25.16 -14.78 6.71
N SER A 139 26.05 -15.61 7.30
CA SER A 139 25.78 -17.04 7.59
C SER A 139 24.48 -17.21 8.39
N PRO A 140 23.65 -18.22 8.08
CA PRO A 140 22.39 -18.44 8.79
C PRO A 140 22.54 -18.77 10.28
N THR A 141 23.76 -19.06 10.72
CA THR A 141 24.06 -19.42 12.13
C THR A 141 24.45 -18.22 12.99
N VAL A 142 24.70 -17.06 12.39
CA VAL A 142 25.11 -15.83 13.07
C VAL A 142 24.18 -14.67 12.77
N THR A 143 24.28 -13.59 13.53
CA THR A 143 23.50 -12.36 13.35
C THR A 143 24.43 -11.17 13.20
N ALA A 144 24.15 -10.31 12.26
CA ALA A 144 24.75 -8.98 12.13
C ALA A 144 23.71 -7.92 12.51
N GLU A 145 24.01 -7.09 13.51
CA GLU A 145 23.03 -6.16 14.08
C GLU A 145 23.56 -4.72 14.11
N ILE A 146 22.74 -3.77 13.65
CA ILE A 146 22.88 -2.35 13.92
C ILE A 146 21.71 -1.90 14.79
N VAL A 147 22.04 -1.38 15.99
CA VAL A 147 21.06 -0.84 16.93
C VAL A 147 21.16 0.68 16.91
N ILE A 148 20.07 1.35 16.52
CA ILE A 148 20.00 2.81 16.57
C ILE A 148 19.63 3.21 18.02
N ALA A 149 20.57 3.90 18.65
CA ALA A 149 20.46 4.25 20.05
C ALA A 149 19.35 5.27 20.32
N ASP A 150 18.63 5.07 21.42
CA ASP A 150 17.66 6.04 21.92
C ASP A 150 18.40 7.25 22.53
N ARG A 151 18.61 8.26 21.71
CA ARG A 151 19.26 9.51 22.11
C ARG A 151 18.39 10.72 21.80
N PRO A 152 18.42 11.76 22.63
CA PRO A 152 17.79 13.02 22.31
C PRO A 152 18.39 13.61 21.02
N ILE A 153 17.56 14.18 20.18
CA ILE A 153 18.00 14.89 18.97
C ILE A 153 18.67 16.21 19.37
N ASP A 154 19.88 16.44 18.87
CA ASP A 154 20.56 17.72 19.06
C ASP A 154 19.92 18.80 18.19
N ARG A 155 19.07 19.64 18.81
CA ARG A 155 18.30 20.69 18.13
C ARG A 155 19.16 21.75 17.46
N ALA A 156 20.38 21.97 17.95
CA ALA A 156 21.30 22.96 17.39
C ALA A 156 22.03 22.41 16.16
N LEU A 157 22.44 21.15 16.21
CA LEU A 157 23.14 20.48 15.11
C LEU A 157 22.15 20.00 14.04
N ASP A 158 21.02 19.43 14.45
CA ASP A 158 20.03 18.79 13.58
C ASP A 158 18.63 19.38 13.78
N PRO A 159 18.41 20.64 13.40
CA PRO A 159 17.12 21.31 13.59
C PRO A 159 15.98 20.64 12.80
N VAL A 160 16.28 20.04 11.65
CA VAL A 160 15.30 19.34 10.79
C VAL A 160 15.20 17.84 11.09
N GLN A 161 15.89 17.35 12.11
CA GLN A 161 15.77 16.00 12.64
C GLN A 161 16.06 14.89 11.62
N ILE A 162 17.06 15.08 10.76
CA ILE A 162 17.43 14.08 9.74
C ILE A 162 18.28 12.95 10.33
N GLY A 163 18.98 13.18 11.41
CA GLY A 163 19.80 12.21 12.11
C GLY A 163 19.00 11.20 12.93
N THR A 164 19.70 10.46 13.76
CA THR A 164 19.23 9.30 14.52
C THR A 164 18.75 8.20 13.57
N GLY A 165 19.72 7.52 12.95
CA GLY A 165 19.43 6.50 11.94
C GLY A 165 20.60 6.18 11.05
N ILE A 166 20.27 5.71 9.85
CA ILE A 166 21.23 5.45 8.76
C ILE A 166 20.95 6.43 7.64
N GLU A 167 21.92 7.30 7.36
CA GLU A 167 21.89 8.26 6.25
C GLU A 167 22.81 7.76 5.13
N GLY A 168 22.20 7.29 4.04
CA GLY A 168 22.93 6.70 2.90
C GLY A 168 23.06 7.66 1.74
N LEU A 169 24.31 8.01 1.38
CA LEU A 169 24.66 8.78 0.18
C LEU A 169 25.57 7.95 -0.75
N GLY A 170 26.20 6.91 -0.22
CA GLY A 170 27.15 6.03 -0.91
C GLY A 170 26.57 4.65 -1.18
N LYS A 171 27.47 3.65 -1.18
CA LYS A 171 27.08 2.27 -1.45
C LYS A 171 26.70 1.52 -0.18
N ILE A 172 25.50 0.94 -0.18
CA ILE A 172 24.98 0.17 0.95
C ILE A 172 24.52 -1.20 0.44
N THR A 173 25.21 -2.23 0.89
CA THR A 173 24.90 -3.63 0.56
C THR A 173 24.68 -4.39 1.85
N MET A 174 23.47 -4.97 2.03
CA MET A 174 23.16 -5.79 3.20
C MET A 174 22.46 -7.06 2.73
N HIS A 175 23.14 -8.20 2.86
CA HIS A 175 22.60 -9.49 2.43
C HIS A 175 22.60 -10.48 3.60
N GLY A 176 21.41 -10.73 4.12
CA GLY A 176 21.15 -11.80 5.09
C GLY A 176 21.03 -13.17 4.43
N SER A 177 20.89 -14.18 5.26
CA SER A 177 20.63 -15.55 4.77
C SER A 177 19.27 -15.64 4.09
N VAL A 178 19.27 -16.31 2.95
CA VAL A 178 18.07 -16.47 2.10
C VAL A 178 16.96 -17.23 2.82
N LYS A 179 15.73 -16.72 2.71
CA LYS A 179 14.49 -17.39 3.12
C LYS A 179 13.52 -17.41 1.94
N THR A 180 13.18 -18.60 1.46
CA THR A 180 12.37 -18.74 0.24
C THR A 180 11.26 -19.78 0.43
N PRO A 181 9.99 -19.40 0.09
CA PRO A 181 9.52 -18.03 -0.09
C PRO A 181 9.56 -17.24 1.22
N THR A 182 9.46 -15.92 1.18
CA THR A 182 9.41 -15.07 2.40
C THR A 182 8.02 -15.08 3.04
N PHE A 183 7.00 -15.29 2.22
CA PHE A 183 5.62 -15.54 2.60
C PHE A 183 5.00 -16.50 1.59
N LEU A 184 3.93 -17.19 1.98
CA LEU A 184 3.24 -18.13 1.11
C LEU A 184 1.84 -18.41 1.63
N ARG A 185 1.03 -19.01 0.77
CA ARG A 185 -0.34 -19.41 1.09
C ARG A 185 -0.35 -20.68 1.95
N LEU A 186 -1.30 -20.77 2.85
CA LEU A 186 -1.59 -22.01 3.58
C LEU A 186 -2.32 -23.01 2.68
N ALA A 187 -2.11 -24.29 2.93
CA ALA A 187 -2.80 -25.39 2.25
C ALA A 187 -4.07 -25.85 2.98
N SER A 188 -4.30 -25.35 4.18
CA SER A 188 -5.50 -25.61 4.98
C SER A 188 -5.79 -24.45 5.91
N GLU A 189 -7.04 -24.36 6.38
CA GLU A 189 -7.45 -23.36 7.36
C GLU A 189 -6.82 -23.62 8.71
N PRO A 190 -6.03 -22.70 9.27
CA PRO A 190 -5.55 -22.82 10.64
C PRO A 190 -6.63 -22.30 11.59
N LEU A 191 -7.11 -23.18 12.47
CA LEU A 191 -8.15 -22.85 13.44
C LEU A 191 -7.58 -22.65 14.84
N ALA A 192 -8.33 -22.01 15.70
CA ALA A 192 -7.98 -21.85 17.12
C ALA A 192 -7.64 -23.21 17.76
N GLY A 193 -6.56 -23.25 18.51
CA GLY A 193 -6.02 -24.48 19.10
C GLY A 193 -5.05 -25.26 18.18
N ALA A 194 -4.91 -24.89 16.92
CA ALA A 194 -3.95 -25.53 16.03
C ALA A 194 -2.51 -25.22 16.46
N THR A 195 -1.68 -26.27 16.48
CA THR A 195 -0.23 -26.20 16.76
C THR A 195 0.62 -26.48 15.53
N THR A 196 -0.01 -26.66 14.39
CA THR A 196 0.66 -26.95 13.11
C THR A 196 -0.01 -26.19 11.98
N LEU A 197 0.79 -25.51 11.19
CA LEU A 197 0.39 -24.90 9.92
C LEU A 197 0.77 -25.84 8.78
N VAL A 198 -0.07 -25.93 7.76
CA VAL A 198 0.23 -26.66 6.53
C VAL A 198 0.32 -25.65 5.40
N VAL A 199 1.46 -25.59 4.75
CA VAL A 199 1.75 -24.66 3.65
C VAL A 199 1.60 -25.34 2.30
N ASP A 200 1.35 -24.57 1.25
CA ASP A 200 1.11 -25.06 -0.10
C ASP A 200 2.37 -25.60 -0.80
N GLN A 201 3.55 -25.17 -0.32
CA GLN A 201 4.84 -25.65 -0.80
C GLN A 201 5.88 -25.68 0.32
N PRO A 202 6.96 -26.46 0.19
CA PRO A 202 8.05 -26.46 1.16
C PRO A 202 8.76 -25.12 1.24
N VAL A 203 9.25 -24.77 2.43
CA VAL A 203 10.03 -23.56 2.69
C VAL A 203 11.51 -23.89 2.80
N SER A 204 12.38 -22.94 2.42
CA SER A 204 13.82 -23.06 2.53
C SER A 204 14.38 -21.89 3.36
N GLY A 205 15.38 -22.16 4.19
CA GLY A 205 16.01 -21.15 5.06
C GLY A 205 15.19 -20.75 6.29
N TRP A 206 13.96 -21.21 6.43
CA TRP A 206 13.18 -21.05 7.66
C TRP A 206 13.68 -22.02 8.73
N LYS A 207 13.66 -21.63 9.98
CA LYS A 207 14.21 -22.45 11.07
C LYS A 207 13.41 -22.31 12.37
N PRO A 208 13.56 -23.24 13.31
CA PRO A 208 13.02 -23.08 14.67
C PRO A 208 13.45 -21.76 15.27
N GLY A 209 12.52 -21.08 15.95
CA GLY A 209 12.70 -19.75 16.50
C GLY A 209 12.29 -18.60 15.56
N ASP A 210 12.12 -18.83 14.27
CA ASP A 210 11.61 -17.81 13.37
C ASP A 210 10.19 -17.38 13.76
N ARG A 211 9.88 -16.09 13.62
CA ARG A 211 8.58 -15.50 13.87
C ARG A 211 7.79 -15.42 12.59
N LEU A 212 6.56 -15.92 12.65
CA LEU A 212 5.61 -15.86 11.56
C LEU A 212 4.46 -14.93 11.92
N VAL A 213 3.88 -14.27 10.92
CA VAL A 213 2.67 -13.46 11.04
C VAL A 213 1.54 -14.08 10.23
N ILE A 214 0.35 -14.15 10.84
CA ILE A 214 -0.87 -14.72 10.29
C ILE A 214 -1.96 -13.66 10.33
N PRO A 215 -2.66 -13.36 9.22
CA PRO A 215 -3.70 -12.32 9.17
C PRO A 215 -4.97 -12.68 9.93
N ASP A 216 -5.70 -11.68 10.37
CA ASP A 216 -7.14 -11.78 10.66
C ASP A 216 -7.89 -11.96 9.34
N THR A 217 -8.66 -13.01 9.20
CA THR A 217 -9.34 -13.34 7.94
C THR A 217 -10.83 -13.04 7.95
N ARG A 218 -11.35 -12.42 9.02
CA ARG A 218 -12.76 -12.12 9.13
C ARG A 218 -13.16 -11.00 8.16
N GLN A 219 -14.37 -11.11 7.63
CA GLN A 219 -15.08 -9.97 7.08
C GLN A 219 -15.79 -9.26 8.24
N LEU A 220 -15.48 -8.00 8.45
CA LEU A 220 -16.06 -7.22 9.55
C LEU A 220 -17.32 -6.48 9.10
N ARG A 221 -18.28 -6.34 10.01
CA ARG A 221 -19.45 -5.43 9.83
C ARG A 221 -19.00 -3.98 10.05
N SER A 222 -19.74 -3.02 9.46
CA SER A 222 -19.49 -1.59 9.68
C SER A 222 -19.53 -1.22 11.17
N SER A 223 -20.38 -1.87 11.95
CA SER A 223 -20.52 -1.66 13.40
C SER A 223 -19.33 -2.17 14.21
N GLU A 224 -18.55 -3.09 13.66
CA GLU A 224 -17.35 -3.66 14.32
C GLU A 224 -16.08 -2.83 14.05
N ARG A 225 -16.18 -1.88 13.12
CA ARG A 225 -15.10 -0.95 12.80
C ARG A 225 -15.08 0.21 13.79
N GLY A 226 -13.92 0.63 14.21
CA GLY A 226 -13.76 1.78 15.11
C GLY A 226 -12.85 1.49 16.29
N VAL A 227 -12.85 2.38 17.28
CA VAL A 227 -11.93 2.37 18.42
C VAL A 227 -11.95 1.09 19.28
N SER A 228 -12.99 0.28 19.19
CA SER A 228 -13.12 -0.98 19.91
C SER A 228 -12.65 -2.20 19.10
N PHE A 229 -12.33 -2.02 17.84
CA PHE A 229 -11.86 -3.13 17.00
C PHE A 229 -10.53 -3.66 17.52
N LYS A 230 -10.43 -4.97 17.61
CA LYS A 230 -9.19 -5.69 17.92
C LYS A 230 -8.93 -6.69 16.82
N SER A 231 -7.86 -6.47 16.09
CA SER A 231 -7.38 -7.42 15.10
C SER A 231 -7.08 -8.77 15.73
N GLN A 232 -7.40 -9.84 15.00
CA GLN A 232 -7.10 -11.22 15.37
C GLN A 232 -5.89 -11.77 14.58
N ASP A 233 -5.07 -10.89 14.03
CA ASP A 233 -3.77 -11.30 13.50
C ASP A 233 -2.89 -11.88 14.61
N GLU A 234 -2.05 -12.86 14.26
CA GLU A 234 -1.18 -13.51 15.24
C GLU A 234 0.28 -13.50 14.79
N LYS A 235 1.17 -13.18 15.75
CA LYS A 235 2.60 -13.41 15.61
C LYS A 235 2.96 -14.67 16.39
N VAL A 236 3.43 -15.70 15.70
CA VAL A 236 3.73 -17.02 16.25
C VAL A 236 5.17 -17.43 15.98
N GLN A 237 5.68 -18.43 16.70
CA GLN A 237 7.05 -18.88 16.57
C GLN A 237 7.11 -20.32 16.10
N ILE A 238 8.05 -20.60 15.20
CA ILE A 238 8.31 -21.96 14.69
C ILE A 238 8.98 -22.81 15.77
N ALA A 239 8.41 -23.97 16.05
CA ALA A 239 9.03 -25.01 16.89
C ALA A 239 9.84 -26.00 16.05
N SER A 240 9.27 -26.44 14.90
CA SER A 240 9.96 -27.35 13.97
C SER A 240 9.31 -27.30 12.58
N ILE A 241 10.03 -27.78 11.58
CA ILE A 241 9.55 -27.88 10.18
C ILE A 241 9.78 -29.28 9.67
N ALA A 242 8.76 -29.87 9.03
CA ALA A 242 8.83 -31.17 8.39
C ALA A 242 8.08 -31.14 7.06
N GLY A 243 8.81 -31.03 5.95
CA GLY A 243 8.23 -30.85 4.62
C GLY A 243 7.41 -29.56 4.53
N ASN A 244 6.11 -29.70 4.25
CA ASN A 244 5.16 -28.58 4.20
C ASN A 244 4.40 -28.34 5.52
N ARG A 245 4.83 -28.96 6.62
CA ARG A 245 4.23 -28.81 7.95
C ARG A 245 5.15 -28.01 8.87
N ILE A 246 4.60 -26.95 9.47
CA ILE A 246 5.31 -26.06 10.39
C ILE A 246 4.65 -26.21 11.75
N ALA A 247 5.36 -26.80 12.72
CA ALA A 247 4.91 -26.87 14.09
C ALA A 247 5.20 -25.54 14.82
N LEU A 248 4.26 -25.11 15.65
CA LEU A 248 4.32 -23.86 16.40
C LEU A 248 4.71 -24.11 17.86
N VAL A 249 5.38 -23.16 18.48
CA VAL A 249 5.72 -23.17 19.92
C VAL A 249 4.46 -23.10 20.80
N ALA A 250 3.43 -22.36 20.33
CA ALA A 250 2.16 -22.22 21.00
C ALA A 250 1.00 -22.43 20.02
N ALA A 251 -0.14 -22.87 20.54
CA ALA A 251 -1.35 -23.00 19.76
C ALA A 251 -1.90 -21.64 19.32
N LEU A 252 -2.54 -21.59 18.15
CA LEU A 252 -3.26 -20.42 17.68
C LEU A 252 -4.41 -20.06 18.63
N ARG A 253 -4.66 -18.79 18.81
CA ARG A 253 -5.76 -18.27 19.64
C ARG A 253 -7.05 -18.09 18.85
N TYR A 254 -6.93 -17.86 17.54
CA TYR A 254 -8.05 -17.50 16.69
C TYR A 254 -8.19 -18.43 15.47
N ASP A 255 -9.37 -18.38 14.86
CA ASP A 255 -9.64 -19.03 13.59
C ASP A 255 -9.19 -18.12 12.45
N HIS A 256 -8.40 -18.65 11.53
CA HIS A 256 -7.99 -17.96 10.30
C HIS A 256 -8.61 -18.65 9.08
N LYS A 257 -9.93 -18.52 8.95
CA LYS A 257 -10.71 -19.19 7.91
C LYS A 257 -10.48 -18.57 6.54
N GLY A 258 -10.47 -19.40 5.52
CA GLY A 258 -10.43 -18.98 4.13
C GLY A 258 -11.80 -18.53 3.60
N ALA A 259 -11.79 -17.97 2.40
CA ALA A 259 -13.02 -17.57 1.72
C ALA A 259 -13.62 -18.73 0.93
N ARG A 260 -14.96 -18.72 0.87
CA ARG A 260 -15.75 -19.76 0.22
C ARG A 260 -16.58 -19.20 -0.93
N SER A 261 -16.85 -20.07 -1.89
CA SER A 261 -17.92 -19.83 -2.85
C SER A 261 -19.27 -19.75 -2.13
N ALA A 262 -20.26 -19.24 -2.82
CA ALA A 262 -21.61 -19.19 -2.30
C ALA A 262 -22.23 -20.58 -2.04
N ASP A 263 -21.68 -21.65 -2.60
CA ASP A 263 -22.02 -23.05 -2.32
C ASP A 263 -21.33 -23.62 -1.07
N GLY A 264 -20.43 -22.86 -0.46
CA GLY A 264 -19.67 -23.25 0.73
C GLY A 264 -18.33 -23.93 0.44
N ALA A 265 -17.94 -24.12 -0.83
CA ALA A 265 -16.64 -24.69 -1.18
C ALA A 265 -15.51 -23.71 -0.83
N LEU A 266 -14.47 -24.20 -0.14
CA LEU A 266 -13.28 -23.43 0.19
C LEU A 266 -12.48 -23.12 -1.09
N GLU A 267 -12.21 -21.87 -1.36
CA GLU A 267 -11.54 -21.43 -2.60
C GLU A 267 -10.25 -20.64 -2.34
N LEU A 268 -10.22 -19.79 -1.32
CA LEU A 268 -9.07 -18.94 -1.02
C LEU A 268 -8.64 -19.17 0.43
N LEU A 269 -7.35 -19.27 0.64
CA LEU A 269 -6.73 -19.48 1.94
C LEU A 269 -5.79 -18.33 2.27
N PRO A 270 -5.60 -18.02 3.57
CA PRO A 270 -4.70 -16.96 4.00
C PRO A 270 -3.24 -17.28 3.73
N HIS A 271 -2.41 -16.25 3.79
CA HIS A 271 -0.96 -16.32 3.73
C HIS A 271 -0.35 -16.30 5.12
N ILE A 272 0.89 -16.77 5.21
CA ILE A 272 1.76 -16.54 6.36
C ILE A 272 3.05 -15.89 5.88
N GLY A 273 3.57 -14.94 6.66
CA GLY A 273 4.84 -14.27 6.38
C GLY A 273 5.88 -14.53 7.46
N ASN A 274 7.13 -14.77 7.05
CA ASN A 274 8.26 -14.87 7.97
C ASN A 274 8.89 -13.49 8.15
N VAL A 275 8.89 -12.97 9.38
CA VAL A 275 9.45 -11.65 9.72
C VAL A 275 10.83 -11.71 10.38
N THR A 276 11.45 -12.87 10.45
CA THR A 276 12.80 -13.03 11.03
C THR A 276 13.87 -13.03 9.95
N ARG A 277 14.90 -12.22 10.13
CA ARG A 277 16.14 -12.22 9.34
C ARG A 277 17.35 -12.20 10.27
N ASN A 278 18.53 -12.45 9.71
CA ASN A 278 19.77 -12.47 10.50
C ASN A 278 20.68 -11.26 10.25
N VAL A 279 20.32 -10.37 9.35
CA VAL A 279 20.79 -8.98 9.33
C VAL A 279 19.67 -8.14 9.92
N VAL A 280 19.93 -7.45 11.03
CA VAL A 280 18.90 -6.74 11.80
C VAL A 280 19.28 -5.27 11.99
N ILE A 281 18.38 -4.40 11.57
CA ILE A 281 18.48 -2.96 11.84
C ILE A 281 17.28 -2.60 12.72
N ARG A 282 17.54 -2.11 13.94
CA ARG A 282 16.43 -1.81 14.84
C ARG A 282 16.65 -0.58 15.71
N SER A 283 15.56 0.00 16.18
CA SER A 283 15.61 0.98 17.26
C SER A 283 15.88 0.30 18.58
N ASP A 284 16.65 0.96 19.44
CA ASP A 284 16.96 0.48 20.77
C ASP A 284 15.74 0.50 21.69
N ASN A 285 14.97 1.58 21.61
CA ASN A 285 13.76 1.78 22.39
C ASN A 285 12.60 2.21 21.47
N PRO A 286 11.62 1.34 21.21
CA PRO A 286 10.47 1.69 20.37
C PRO A 286 9.55 2.77 20.97
N GLN A 287 9.68 3.09 22.24
CA GLN A 287 8.93 4.15 22.93
C GLN A 287 9.71 5.46 23.07
N GLY A 288 11.01 5.45 22.74
CA GLY A 288 11.90 6.62 22.77
C GLY A 288 12.08 7.25 21.40
N THR A 289 13.27 7.80 21.17
CA THR A 289 13.69 8.32 19.87
C THR A 289 14.04 7.16 18.96
N ARG A 290 13.10 6.79 18.08
CA ARG A 290 13.30 5.71 17.12
C ARG A 290 14.22 6.14 15.99
N GLY A 291 15.01 5.19 15.50
CA GLY A 291 15.80 5.37 14.30
C GLY A 291 14.97 5.35 13.02
N HIS A 292 15.57 5.78 11.91
CA HIS A 292 15.04 5.61 10.57
C HIS A 292 16.17 5.33 9.58
N MET A 293 15.83 4.92 8.35
CA MET A 293 16.80 4.82 7.25
C MET A 293 16.37 5.75 6.12
N ILE A 294 17.30 6.57 5.63
CA ILE A 294 17.07 7.46 4.49
C ILE A 294 18.21 7.32 3.49
N PHE A 295 17.83 7.09 2.22
CA PHE A 295 18.76 6.94 1.11
C PHE A 295 18.53 8.06 0.12
N MET A 296 19.57 8.78 -0.25
CA MET A 296 19.44 10.04 -0.98
C MET A 296 20.45 10.15 -2.10
N SER A 297 20.17 11.02 -3.06
CA SER A 297 21.09 11.44 -4.12
C SER A 297 21.55 10.30 -5.02
N ARG A 298 22.73 9.76 -4.80
CA ARG A 298 23.34 8.69 -5.61
C ARG A 298 23.59 7.42 -4.82
N ALA A 299 22.79 7.17 -3.80
CA ALA A 299 22.92 5.96 -3.05
C ALA A 299 22.78 4.72 -3.97
N ASP A 300 23.71 3.77 -3.81
CA ASP A 300 23.66 2.46 -4.47
C ASP A 300 23.19 1.44 -3.43
N VAL A 301 21.90 1.16 -3.37
CA VAL A 301 21.28 0.42 -2.27
C VAL A 301 20.84 -0.97 -2.73
N ASP A 302 21.38 -2.00 -2.08
CA ASP A 302 20.96 -3.39 -2.26
C ASP A 302 20.75 -4.07 -0.90
N LEU A 303 19.48 -4.09 -0.45
CA LEU A 303 19.07 -4.72 0.81
C LEU A 303 18.34 -6.02 0.50
N ARG A 304 18.90 -7.14 0.93
CA ARG A 304 18.29 -8.46 0.76
C ARG A 304 18.26 -9.24 2.06
N TYR A 305 17.09 -9.70 2.42
CA TYR A 305 16.85 -10.49 3.64
C TYR A 305 17.31 -9.75 4.90
N VAL A 306 16.96 -8.49 5.02
CA VAL A 306 17.21 -7.62 6.19
C VAL A 306 15.92 -7.51 7.00
N GLU A 307 16.01 -7.61 8.31
CA GLU A 307 14.95 -7.26 9.25
C GLU A 307 15.11 -5.82 9.71
N VAL A 308 14.06 -5.03 9.53
CA VAL A 308 13.95 -3.64 9.98
C VAL A 308 12.89 -3.59 11.05
N GLN A 309 13.31 -3.51 12.32
CA GLN A 309 12.42 -3.65 13.45
C GLN A 309 12.26 -2.33 14.22
N ASP A 310 11.01 -1.95 14.48
CA ASP A 310 10.68 -0.76 15.26
C ASP A 310 11.35 0.53 14.78
N MET A 311 11.57 0.63 13.45
CA MET A 311 12.17 1.80 12.83
C MET A 311 11.08 2.79 12.36
N GLY A 312 11.52 4.03 12.11
CA GLY A 312 10.67 5.16 11.77
C GLY A 312 10.24 5.94 13.00
N ARG A 313 10.10 7.29 12.86
CA ARG A 313 9.57 8.15 13.92
C ARG A 313 8.58 9.21 13.43
N THR A 314 8.39 9.41 12.14
CA THR A 314 7.19 10.10 11.64
C THR A 314 5.97 9.29 12.07
N ARG A 315 4.99 9.97 12.66
CA ARG A 315 3.76 9.34 13.17
C ARG A 315 2.56 9.76 12.35
N MET A 316 1.54 8.96 12.45
CA MET A 316 0.21 9.29 11.92
C MET A 316 -0.35 10.57 12.52
N GLY A 317 -1.17 11.28 11.76
CA GLY A 317 -1.83 12.51 12.16
C GLY A 317 -1.13 13.77 11.64
N VAL A 318 -1.36 14.89 12.31
CA VAL A 318 -0.84 16.19 11.87
C VAL A 318 0.68 16.18 11.87
N LEU A 319 1.26 16.52 10.72
CA LEU A 319 2.69 16.77 10.61
C LEU A 319 3.02 18.11 11.27
N ASP A 320 4.06 18.12 12.04
CA ASP A 320 4.59 19.29 12.73
C ASP A 320 6.09 19.35 12.48
N ASN A 321 6.46 19.90 11.33
CA ASN A 321 7.84 20.03 10.89
C ASN A 321 8.58 21.11 11.69
N SER A 322 9.90 20.95 11.77
CA SER A 322 10.76 22.03 12.24
C SER A 322 10.84 23.16 11.20
N ASP A 323 10.90 24.40 11.68
CA ASP A 323 11.08 25.58 10.84
C ASP A 323 12.46 26.18 11.08
N VAL A 324 13.15 26.50 10.01
CA VAL A 324 14.43 27.22 10.04
C VAL A 324 14.33 28.50 9.23
N ASP A 325 15.00 29.56 9.67
CA ASP A 325 15.08 30.81 8.92
C ASP A 325 16.09 30.72 7.75
N SER A 326 16.17 31.78 6.95
CA SER A 326 17.06 31.80 5.78
C SER A 326 18.55 31.68 6.11
N SER A 327 18.92 31.81 7.38
CA SER A 327 20.28 31.54 7.87
C SER A 327 20.50 30.14 8.37
N GLY A 328 19.46 29.27 8.31
CA GLY A 328 19.47 27.89 8.84
C GLY A 328 19.28 27.82 10.36
N ARG A 329 18.93 28.93 11.03
CA ARG A 329 18.70 28.95 12.47
C ARG A 329 17.29 28.41 12.77
N LEU A 330 17.21 27.53 13.77
CA LEU A 330 15.96 26.96 14.25
C LEU A 330 14.99 28.05 14.76
N VAL A 331 13.83 28.17 14.12
CA VAL A 331 12.71 29.03 14.57
C VAL A 331 11.74 28.23 15.42
N LYS A 332 11.42 27.00 14.98
CA LYS A 332 10.53 26.05 15.66
C LYS A 332 11.07 24.64 15.54
N PHE A 333 11.13 23.90 16.64
CA PHE A 333 11.44 22.48 16.62
C PHE A 333 10.16 21.66 16.55
N GLY A 334 9.99 20.93 15.45
CA GLY A 334 8.79 20.14 15.19
C GLY A 334 8.71 18.89 16.06
N THR A 335 7.49 18.45 16.31
CA THR A 335 7.20 17.27 17.15
C THR A 335 6.81 16.02 16.33
N ASN A 336 6.53 16.21 15.04
CA ASN A 336 6.20 15.12 14.10
C ASN A 336 6.75 15.46 12.70
N GLN A 337 8.06 15.27 12.56
CA GLN A 337 8.79 15.60 11.35
C GLN A 337 8.46 14.62 10.22
N ILE A 338 8.15 15.14 9.01
CA ILE A 338 7.94 14.34 7.79
C ILE A 338 9.23 13.59 7.38
N GLY A 339 9.09 12.46 6.69
CA GLY A 339 10.20 11.79 5.99
C GLY A 339 11.08 10.90 6.87
N ARG A 340 10.73 10.68 8.15
CA ARG A 340 11.47 9.81 9.07
C ARG A 340 10.82 8.43 9.13
N TYR A 341 10.72 7.78 7.95
CA TYR A 341 10.07 6.48 7.78
C TYR A 341 11.03 5.32 8.06
N ALA A 342 10.51 4.09 8.18
CA ALA A 342 11.36 2.94 8.50
C ALA A 342 12.42 2.69 7.42
N ILE A 343 12.01 2.65 6.15
CA ILE A 343 12.88 2.63 4.95
C ILE A 343 12.39 3.74 4.03
N HIS A 344 13.26 4.69 3.68
CA HIS A 344 12.91 5.84 2.86
C HIS A 344 13.94 6.09 1.76
N PHE A 345 13.55 5.91 0.52
CA PHE A 345 14.27 6.42 -0.64
C PHE A 345 13.78 7.85 -0.89
N HIS A 346 14.65 8.82 -0.74
CA HIS A 346 14.30 10.24 -0.78
C HIS A 346 15.11 10.96 -1.85
N HIS A 347 14.49 11.23 -3.00
CA HIS A 347 15.17 11.82 -4.15
C HIS A 347 16.45 11.03 -4.50
N ASP A 348 16.34 9.71 -4.47
CA ASP A 348 17.42 8.83 -4.86
C ASP A 348 17.43 8.63 -6.37
N PHE A 349 18.41 9.24 -7.03
CA PHE A 349 18.62 9.12 -8.48
C PHE A 349 19.35 7.85 -8.87
N GLY A 350 19.80 7.10 -7.86
CA GLY A 350 20.59 5.88 -8.02
C GLY A 350 22.06 6.14 -8.39
N PRO A 351 22.85 5.06 -8.50
CA PRO A 351 24.29 5.13 -8.75
C PRO A 351 24.61 5.71 -10.12
N THR A 352 25.83 6.25 -10.27
CA THR A 352 26.34 6.80 -11.54
C THR A 352 26.29 5.76 -12.66
N ASP A 353 26.70 4.54 -12.36
CA ASP A 353 26.64 3.41 -13.28
C ASP A 353 25.41 2.57 -12.95
N THR A 354 24.55 2.33 -13.94
CA THR A 354 23.38 1.47 -13.75
C THR A 354 23.82 0.08 -13.30
N PRO A 355 23.33 -0.43 -12.17
CA PRO A 355 23.67 -1.76 -11.70
C PRO A 355 23.34 -2.85 -12.72
N ALA A 356 24.09 -3.96 -12.69
CA ALA A 356 23.93 -5.06 -13.66
C ALA A 356 22.51 -5.65 -13.67
N ASN A 357 21.80 -5.62 -12.53
CA ASN A 357 20.41 -6.04 -12.44
C ASN A 357 19.41 -5.05 -13.08
N GLY A 358 19.88 -3.89 -13.50
CA GLY A 358 19.08 -2.86 -14.18
C GLY A 358 18.21 -1.98 -13.28
N TYR A 359 18.31 -2.09 -11.95
CA TYR A 359 17.57 -1.26 -10.99
C TYR A 359 18.48 -0.27 -10.28
N HIS A 360 17.99 0.92 -9.97
CA HIS A 360 18.73 1.92 -9.21
C HIS A 360 18.89 1.53 -7.75
N PHE A 361 17.86 0.90 -7.17
CA PHE A 361 17.91 0.32 -5.84
C PHE A 361 17.16 -1.00 -5.81
N THR A 362 17.52 -1.84 -4.84
CA THR A 362 16.97 -3.20 -4.70
C THR A 362 16.57 -3.48 -3.25
N LEU A 363 15.31 -3.84 -3.04
CA LEU A 363 14.77 -4.33 -1.78
C LEU A 363 14.18 -5.72 -2.01
N VAL A 364 14.86 -6.79 -1.63
CA VAL A 364 14.41 -8.17 -1.88
C VAL A 364 14.38 -8.99 -0.60
N GLY A 365 13.24 -9.56 -0.29
CA GLY A 365 13.12 -10.52 0.80
C GLY A 365 13.22 -9.92 2.21
N ASN A 366 13.13 -8.61 2.36
CA ASN A 366 13.27 -7.96 3.66
C ASN A 366 12.00 -8.14 4.50
N ALA A 367 12.14 -7.89 5.81
CA ALA A 367 11.03 -7.84 6.74
C ALA A 367 11.02 -6.48 7.46
N VAL A 368 9.91 -5.74 7.38
CA VAL A 368 9.66 -4.56 8.20
C VAL A 368 8.66 -4.93 9.28
N ASP A 369 9.03 -4.82 10.55
CA ASP A 369 8.22 -5.20 11.69
C ASP A 369 8.02 -3.99 12.61
N GLY A 370 6.89 -3.32 12.44
CA GLY A 370 6.49 -2.19 13.28
C GLY A 370 7.04 -0.82 12.82
N ALA A 371 6.20 -0.01 12.18
CA ALA A 371 6.51 1.37 11.82
C ALA A 371 5.40 2.33 12.28
N PRO A 372 5.71 3.50 12.87
CA PRO A 372 4.69 4.42 13.40
C PRO A 372 3.98 5.23 12.32
N LYS A 373 4.40 5.11 11.07
CA LYS A 373 3.71 5.56 9.87
C LYS A 373 3.96 4.57 8.75
N TRP A 374 4.82 4.81 7.80
CA TRP A 374 5.04 3.99 6.61
C TRP A 374 6.19 3.00 6.78
N GLY A 375 6.02 1.82 6.18
CA GLY A 375 7.04 0.76 6.21
C GLY A 375 8.16 0.98 5.19
N ILE A 376 7.84 0.84 3.89
CA ILE A 376 8.75 1.09 2.77
C ILE A 376 8.21 2.26 1.97
N THR A 377 9.02 3.31 1.85
CA THR A 377 8.66 4.54 1.15
C THR A 377 9.60 4.81 0.00
N VAL A 378 9.03 4.94 -1.18
CA VAL A 378 9.71 5.42 -2.38
C VAL A 378 9.20 6.84 -2.66
N HIS A 379 10.09 7.83 -2.53
CA HIS A 379 9.78 9.24 -2.69
C HIS A 379 10.67 9.83 -3.77
N ASN A 380 10.07 10.29 -4.86
CA ASN A 380 10.75 10.85 -6.03
C ASN A 380 11.99 10.03 -6.45
N SER A 381 11.85 8.71 -6.42
CA SER A 381 12.88 7.74 -6.73
C SER A 381 12.34 6.73 -7.76
N HIS A 382 13.17 6.27 -8.67
CA HIS A 382 12.74 5.62 -9.89
C HIS A 382 13.54 4.35 -10.18
N TYR A 383 12.99 3.46 -11.02
CA TYR A 383 13.66 2.23 -11.47
C TYR A 383 14.11 1.31 -10.33
N GLY A 384 13.34 1.29 -9.23
CA GLY A 384 13.61 0.41 -8.10
C GLY A 384 12.97 -0.97 -8.25
N LEU A 385 13.55 -1.95 -7.56
CA LEU A 385 12.97 -3.28 -7.36
C LEU A 385 12.60 -3.47 -5.90
N VAL A 386 11.31 -3.62 -5.62
CA VAL A 386 10.76 -3.94 -4.29
C VAL A 386 10.06 -5.29 -4.41
N ARG A 387 10.71 -6.38 -3.98
CA ARG A 387 10.24 -7.74 -4.23
C ARG A 387 10.39 -8.66 -3.02
N ASP A 388 9.45 -9.59 -2.86
CA ASP A 388 9.47 -10.62 -1.82
C ASP A 388 9.52 -10.08 -0.38
N ASN A 389 9.15 -8.81 -0.13
CA ASN A 389 9.22 -8.23 1.20
C ASN A 389 7.97 -8.54 2.00
N VAL A 390 8.14 -8.65 3.33
CA VAL A 390 7.05 -8.77 4.30
C VAL A 390 7.02 -7.51 5.15
N VAL A 391 5.93 -6.75 5.09
CA VAL A 391 5.72 -5.55 5.89
C VAL A 391 4.58 -5.80 6.86
N TYR A 392 4.86 -5.72 8.15
CA TYR A 392 3.92 -6.04 9.20
C TYR A 392 3.79 -4.92 10.21
N ASN A 393 2.53 -4.63 10.60
CA ASN A 393 2.19 -3.73 11.71
C ASN A 393 2.71 -2.30 11.51
N THR A 394 2.22 -1.66 10.44
CA THR A 394 2.46 -0.23 10.18
C THR A 394 1.25 0.60 10.62
N HIS A 395 1.50 1.82 11.11
CA HIS A 395 0.45 2.81 11.33
C HIS A 395 0.41 3.76 10.14
N GLY A 396 -0.45 3.49 9.19
CA GLY A 396 -0.48 4.11 7.87
C GLY A 396 -0.27 3.07 6.79
N ALA A 397 0.37 3.42 5.69
CA ALA A 397 0.56 2.48 4.60
C ALA A 397 1.77 1.55 4.81
N GLY A 398 1.66 0.31 4.32
CA GLY A 398 2.77 -0.64 4.34
C GLY A 398 3.86 -0.29 3.35
N ILE A 399 3.52 -0.16 2.06
CA ILE A 399 4.43 0.19 0.96
C ILE A 399 3.85 1.38 0.19
N VAL A 400 4.69 2.39 -0.07
CA VAL A 400 4.25 3.72 -0.54
C VAL A 400 5.06 4.22 -1.71
N THR A 401 4.38 4.87 -2.69
CA THR A 401 4.95 5.90 -3.56
C THR A 401 4.38 7.25 -3.17
N GLU A 402 5.23 8.24 -2.82
CA GLU A 402 4.80 9.41 -2.03
C GLU A 402 4.28 10.57 -2.87
N ASP A 403 4.97 10.95 -3.96
CA ASP A 403 4.68 12.18 -4.72
C ASP A 403 3.85 11.97 -5.98
N GLY A 404 3.87 10.77 -6.54
CA GLY A 404 3.27 10.48 -7.84
C GLY A 404 4.22 10.65 -9.03
N THR A 405 5.44 11.09 -8.77
CA THR A 405 6.53 11.14 -9.77
C THR A 405 7.25 9.80 -9.90
N GLU A 406 7.16 8.95 -8.88
CA GLU A 406 7.82 7.65 -8.80
C GLU A 406 7.45 6.80 -10.01
N SER A 407 8.45 6.43 -10.81
CA SER A 407 8.22 5.82 -12.12
C SER A 407 9.11 4.63 -12.37
N PHE A 408 8.55 3.65 -13.09
CA PHE A 408 9.25 2.45 -13.54
C PHE A 408 9.75 1.56 -12.39
N ASN A 409 9.23 1.75 -11.18
CA ASN A 409 9.50 0.85 -10.07
C ASN A 409 8.68 -0.43 -10.23
N VAL A 410 9.26 -1.55 -9.79
CA VAL A 410 8.64 -2.87 -9.80
C VAL A 410 8.32 -3.28 -8.37
N PHE A 411 7.04 -3.34 -8.04
CA PHE A 411 6.52 -3.87 -6.79
C PHE A 411 5.97 -5.28 -7.08
N ASP A 412 6.74 -6.31 -6.75
CA ASP A 412 6.49 -7.68 -7.17
C ASP A 412 6.53 -8.64 -5.98
N HIS A 413 5.46 -9.40 -5.76
CA HIS A 413 5.39 -10.43 -4.72
C HIS A 413 5.78 -9.91 -3.33
N ASN A 414 5.11 -8.84 -2.85
CA ASN A 414 5.27 -8.33 -1.48
C ASN A 414 4.02 -8.65 -0.66
N PHE A 415 4.19 -8.81 0.64
CA PHE A 415 3.12 -9.04 1.59
C PHE A 415 3.04 -7.92 2.62
N ALA A 416 1.97 -7.11 2.55
CA ALA A 416 1.67 -6.08 3.54
C ALA A 416 0.53 -6.58 4.45
N LEU A 417 0.81 -6.71 5.74
CA LEU A 417 -0.12 -7.21 6.74
C LEU A 417 -0.27 -6.21 7.87
N ARG A 418 -1.52 -5.91 8.23
CA ARG A 418 -1.89 -5.02 9.32
C ARG A 418 -1.35 -3.60 9.12
N SER A 419 -2.00 -2.89 8.20
CA SER A 419 -1.77 -1.47 7.98
C SER A 419 -2.88 -0.68 8.68
N GLU A 420 -2.60 -0.20 9.89
CA GLU A 420 -3.53 0.55 10.71
C GLU A 420 -3.64 2.00 10.20
N GLY A 421 -4.81 2.60 10.35
CA GLY A 421 -5.04 3.98 9.93
C GLY A 421 -6.33 4.55 10.44
N SER A 422 -6.79 5.62 9.79
CA SER A 422 -8.07 6.24 10.16
C SER A 422 -9.27 5.42 9.69
N GLY A 423 -9.06 4.50 8.77
CA GLY A 423 -10.14 3.78 8.13
C GLY A 423 -11.00 4.61 7.18
N ASP A 424 -10.73 5.90 7.08
CA ASP A 424 -11.51 6.87 6.31
C ASP A 424 -10.66 7.59 5.28
N PHE A 425 -11.23 7.85 4.10
CA PHE A 425 -10.70 8.84 3.15
C PHE A 425 -10.88 10.29 3.62
N ALA A 426 -11.32 10.53 4.85
CA ALA A 426 -11.52 11.88 5.30
C ALA A 426 -10.20 12.64 5.23
N PRO A 427 -10.20 13.85 4.61
CA PRO A 427 -9.04 14.70 4.58
C PRO A 427 -8.58 14.95 6.02
N ARG A 428 -7.42 14.43 6.38
CA ARG A 428 -6.78 14.80 7.64
C ARG A 428 -5.78 15.89 7.34
N SER A 429 -5.80 16.94 8.12
CA SER A 429 -4.82 18.02 8.02
C SER A 429 -3.41 17.45 8.23
N GLY A 430 -2.62 17.32 7.19
CA GLY A 430 -1.28 16.70 7.25
C GLY A 430 -0.17 17.64 6.82
N TYR A 431 -0.35 18.31 5.72
CA TYR A 431 0.62 19.27 5.20
C TYR A 431 0.14 20.70 5.46
N GLY A 432 0.78 21.41 6.35
CA GLY A 432 0.51 22.83 6.56
C GLY A 432 -0.92 23.17 7.01
N GLY A 433 -1.62 22.23 7.64
CA GLY A 433 -2.93 22.48 8.28
C GLY A 433 -4.14 22.34 7.37
N ALA A 434 -4.01 22.05 6.08
CA ALA A 434 -5.13 21.98 5.15
C ALA A 434 -5.11 20.77 4.20
N ALA A 435 -4.03 19.98 4.15
CA ALA A 435 -3.92 18.84 3.25
C ALA A 435 -4.21 17.51 3.98
N PRO A 436 -4.82 16.54 3.28
CA PRO A 436 -4.99 15.21 3.86
C PRO A 436 -3.62 14.59 4.19
N ASP A 437 -3.57 13.79 5.26
CA ASP A 437 -2.40 12.98 5.61
C ASP A 437 -2.31 11.80 4.61
N PRO A 438 -1.47 11.88 3.55
CA PRO A 438 -1.45 10.86 2.53
C PRO A 438 -1.01 9.52 3.12
N GLY A 439 -1.67 8.43 2.70
CA GLY A 439 -1.42 7.09 3.24
C GLY A 439 -1.79 6.92 4.71
N GLY A 440 -2.51 7.89 5.29
CA GLY A 440 -2.99 7.86 6.66
C GLY A 440 -4.26 7.06 6.85
N GLU A 441 -4.88 6.62 5.78
CA GLU A 441 -6.11 5.82 5.80
C GLU A 441 -5.87 4.42 6.35
N GLY A 442 -4.67 3.88 6.21
CA GLY A 442 -4.32 2.51 6.50
C GLY A 442 -4.48 1.63 5.26
N ALA A 443 -3.56 1.76 4.30
CA ALA A 443 -3.51 0.91 3.11
C ALA A 443 -2.34 -0.07 3.18
N GLY A 444 -2.55 -1.30 2.71
CA GLY A 444 -1.43 -2.23 2.54
C GLY A 444 -0.40 -1.67 1.58
N PHE A 445 -0.87 -1.23 0.42
CA PHE A 445 -0.09 -0.54 -0.61
C PHE A 445 -0.78 0.78 -0.95
N TRP A 446 -0.01 1.87 -0.96
CA TRP A 446 -0.51 3.18 -1.31
C TRP A 446 0.33 3.81 -2.41
N PHE A 447 -0.27 3.96 -3.59
CA PHE A 447 0.41 4.50 -4.77
C PHE A 447 -0.22 5.83 -5.18
N ARG A 448 0.58 6.87 -5.27
CA ARG A 448 0.12 8.19 -5.69
C ARG A 448 0.26 8.42 -7.18
N GLY A 449 1.20 7.76 -7.86
CA GLY A 449 1.43 7.86 -9.30
C GLY A 449 1.14 6.56 -10.06
N PRO A 450 0.65 6.63 -11.31
CA PRO A 450 0.28 5.46 -12.09
C PRO A 450 1.46 4.69 -12.70
N ASN A 451 2.63 5.30 -12.77
CA ASN A 451 3.70 4.88 -13.68
C ASN A 451 4.61 3.78 -13.11
N ASN A 452 4.02 2.76 -12.49
CA ASN A 452 4.71 1.66 -11.83
C ASN A 452 4.14 0.29 -12.23
N TYR A 453 4.92 -0.77 -12.01
CA TYR A 453 4.53 -2.18 -12.18
C TYR A 453 4.15 -2.78 -10.82
N ILE A 454 2.92 -3.25 -10.67
CA ILE A 454 2.35 -3.71 -9.40
C ILE A 454 1.76 -5.10 -9.64
N ARG A 455 2.47 -6.16 -9.19
CA ARG A 455 2.03 -7.53 -9.48
C ARG A 455 2.35 -8.53 -8.36
N HIS A 456 1.55 -9.60 -8.28
CA HIS A 456 1.69 -10.70 -7.33
C HIS A 456 1.71 -10.28 -5.86
N ASN A 457 1.31 -9.05 -5.53
CA ASN A 457 1.35 -8.58 -4.15
C ASN A 457 0.12 -9.03 -3.37
N VAL A 458 0.29 -9.18 -2.07
CA VAL A 458 -0.76 -9.54 -1.13
C VAL A 458 -0.90 -8.47 -0.06
N ALA A 459 -2.13 -7.99 0.14
CA ALA A 459 -2.48 -7.08 1.21
C ALA A 459 -3.51 -7.73 2.15
N ALA A 460 -3.24 -7.74 3.44
CA ALA A 460 -4.18 -8.26 4.44
C ALA A 460 -4.34 -7.30 5.61
N ASN A 461 -5.55 -7.22 6.17
CA ASN A 461 -5.87 -6.41 7.35
C ASN A 461 -5.47 -4.93 7.23
N ALA A 462 -5.97 -4.29 6.21
CA ALA A 462 -5.84 -2.85 6.03
C ALA A 462 -7.08 -2.13 6.60
N ASP A 463 -6.88 -1.08 7.39
CA ASP A 463 -7.99 -0.31 7.98
C ASP A 463 -8.81 0.45 6.92
N ALA A 464 -8.24 0.70 5.76
CA ALA A 464 -8.97 1.23 4.61
C ALA A 464 -8.89 0.31 3.41
N PHE A 465 -7.76 0.24 2.71
CA PHE A 465 -7.63 -0.44 1.43
C PHE A 465 -6.49 -1.46 1.45
N GLY A 466 -6.71 -2.60 0.80
CA GLY A 466 -5.59 -3.45 0.44
C GLY A 466 -4.61 -2.70 -0.47
N PHE A 467 -5.15 -2.12 -1.56
CA PHE A 467 -4.41 -1.29 -2.50
C PHE A 467 -5.15 0.04 -2.68
N GLY A 468 -4.51 1.14 -2.30
CA GLY A 468 -4.95 2.50 -2.54
C GLY A 468 -4.21 3.10 -3.74
N LEU A 469 -4.89 3.23 -4.88
CA LEU A 469 -4.36 3.86 -6.08
C LEU A 469 -5.09 5.18 -6.28
N ALA A 470 -4.60 6.22 -5.61
CA ALA A 470 -5.25 7.50 -5.56
C ALA A 470 -4.45 8.55 -6.34
N ALA A 471 -4.99 9.00 -7.46
CA ALA A 471 -4.57 10.23 -8.09
C ALA A 471 -5.23 11.42 -7.37
N GLY A 472 -4.72 11.80 -6.22
CA GLY A 472 -5.15 13.07 -5.62
C GLY A 472 -4.59 14.22 -6.46
N SER A 473 -5.42 14.92 -7.23
CA SER A 473 -5.20 16.24 -7.86
C SER A 473 -3.83 16.52 -8.52
N LEU A 474 -3.11 15.49 -8.96
CA LEU A 474 -1.87 15.67 -9.74
C LEU A 474 -2.26 15.68 -11.22
N ASP A 475 -2.21 16.83 -11.86
CA ASP A 475 -2.54 16.92 -13.29
C ASP A 475 -1.35 16.45 -14.15
N VAL A 476 -0.21 17.11 -14.03
CA VAL A 476 1.01 16.78 -14.78
C VAL A 476 2.19 16.76 -13.82
N VAL A 477 2.90 15.63 -13.76
CA VAL A 477 4.14 15.47 -12.99
C VAL A 477 5.34 15.35 -13.94
N GLN A 478 6.52 15.69 -13.44
CA GLN A 478 7.77 15.53 -14.19
C GLN A 478 8.41 14.20 -13.79
N ILE A 479 8.68 13.34 -14.77
CA ILE A 479 9.35 12.07 -14.57
C ILE A 479 10.69 12.04 -15.33
N PRO A 480 11.65 11.19 -14.96
CA PRO A 480 12.94 11.10 -15.66
C PRO A 480 12.77 10.81 -17.15
N ALA A 481 13.46 11.58 -17.98
CA ALA A 481 13.54 11.33 -19.42
C ALA A 481 14.50 10.20 -19.80
N PHE A 482 15.29 9.72 -18.82
CA PHE A 482 16.33 8.69 -19.06
C PHE A 482 16.47 7.79 -17.83
N LYS A 483 16.96 6.59 -18.05
CA LYS A 483 17.37 5.68 -16.98
C LYS A 483 18.84 5.89 -16.66
N GLY A 484 19.17 6.06 -15.39
CA GLY A 484 20.54 6.29 -14.92
C GLY A 484 20.64 7.48 -13.98
N ALA A 485 21.82 7.68 -13.41
CA ALA A 485 22.06 8.69 -12.38
C ALA A 485 23.06 9.78 -12.81
N ASP A 486 23.15 10.04 -14.09
CA ASP A 486 23.99 11.15 -14.58
C ASP A 486 23.41 12.49 -14.06
N THR A 487 24.09 13.07 -13.08
CA THR A 487 23.65 14.34 -12.47
C THR A 487 23.68 15.51 -13.45
N SER A 488 24.46 15.45 -14.53
CA SER A 488 24.41 16.49 -15.57
C SER A 488 23.09 16.48 -16.33
N ARG A 489 22.40 15.31 -16.36
CA ARG A 489 21.12 15.10 -17.01
C ARG A 489 19.92 15.15 -16.05
N ARG A 490 20.16 15.45 -14.77
CA ARG A 490 19.13 15.49 -13.71
C ARG A 490 17.90 16.31 -14.08
N ALA A 491 18.10 17.40 -14.81
CA ALA A 491 17.02 18.28 -15.27
C ALA A 491 16.28 17.74 -16.52
N GLU A 492 16.73 16.63 -17.13
CA GLU A 492 16.06 16.03 -18.26
C GLU A 492 14.86 15.24 -17.80
N THR A 493 13.71 15.87 -17.79
CA THR A 493 12.43 15.27 -17.46
C THR A 493 11.47 15.35 -18.63
N VAL A 494 10.45 14.50 -18.59
CA VAL A 494 9.30 14.55 -19.49
C VAL A 494 8.03 14.67 -18.66
N PRO A 495 7.04 15.42 -19.16
CA PRO A 495 5.75 15.50 -18.47
C PRO A 495 4.99 14.18 -18.59
N LEU A 496 4.41 13.72 -17.49
CA LEU A 496 3.44 12.65 -17.41
C LEU A 496 2.10 13.24 -16.94
N ASP A 497 1.11 13.23 -17.81
CA ASP A 497 -0.26 13.58 -17.42
C ASP A 497 -0.88 12.38 -16.70
N THR A 498 -0.98 12.46 -15.38
CA THR A 498 -1.50 11.39 -14.54
C THR A 498 -3.01 11.17 -14.72
N THR A 499 -3.73 12.14 -15.28
CA THR A 499 -5.17 12.01 -15.55
C THR A 499 -5.45 11.13 -16.75
N SER A 500 -4.54 11.07 -17.70
CA SER A 500 -4.65 10.26 -18.93
C SER A 500 -3.74 9.03 -18.93
N ALA A 501 -2.67 9.03 -18.13
CA ALA A 501 -1.75 7.91 -18.04
C ALA A 501 -2.42 6.66 -17.45
N ALA A 502 -2.11 5.51 -18.05
CA ALA A 502 -2.52 4.22 -17.52
C ALA A 502 -1.47 3.69 -16.52
N VAL A 503 -1.93 2.94 -15.52
CA VAL A 503 -1.03 2.12 -14.70
C VAL A 503 -0.27 1.17 -15.62
N LEU A 504 1.05 1.09 -15.46
CA LEU A 504 1.88 0.27 -16.35
C LEU A 504 1.51 -1.21 -16.25
N GLU A 505 1.31 -1.71 -15.03
CA GLU A 505 0.83 -3.07 -14.77
C GLU A 505 0.16 -3.14 -13.41
N PHE A 506 -1.02 -3.77 -13.35
CA PHE A 506 -1.66 -4.18 -12.10
C PHE A 506 -2.24 -5.59 -12.30
N SER A 507 -1.48 -6.60 -11.91
CA SER A 507 -1.82 -7.99 -12.22
C SER A 507 -1.55 -8.94 -11.06
N ASP A 508 -2.40 -9.98 -10.95
CA ASP A 508 -2.28 -11.09 -9.99
C ASP A 508 -2.09 -10.65 -8.53
N ASN A 509 -2.68 -9.50 -8.17
CA ASN A 509 -2.67 -9.01 -6.80
C ASN A 509 -3.83 -9.59 -6.00
N GLU A 510 -3.64 -9.68 -4.67
CA GLU A 510 -4.67 -10.18 -3.77
C GLU A 510 -4.84 -9.26 -2.55
N ALA A 511 -6.11 -9.03 -2.15
CA ALA A 511 -6.43 -8.28 -0.95
C ALA A 511 -7.51 -8.97 -0.12
N TYR A 512 -7.37 -8.98 1.22
CA TYR A 512 -8.40 -9.51 2.09
C TYR A 512 -8.40 -8.89 3.49
N GLY A 513 -9.56 -9.00 4.15
CA GLY A 513 -9.73 -8.42 5.49
C GLY A 513 -9.59 -6.89 5.52
N ALA A 514 -9.81 -6.20 4.39
CA ALA A 514 -9.78 -4.76 4.31
C ALA A 514 -11.11 -4.16 4.84
N MET A 515 -11.02 -3.06 5.62
CA MET A 515 -12.21 -2.49 6.25
C MET A 515 -13.03 -1.58 5.34
N GLN A 516 -12.48 -1.08 4.25
CA GLN A 516 -13.21 -0.33 3.24
C GLN A 516 -13.31 -1.11 1.94
N ALA A 517 -12.19 -1.33 1.27
CA ALA A 517 -12.19 -2.10 0.04
C ALA A 517 -10.86 -2.83 -0.18
N GLY A 518 -10.91 -3.95 -0.92
CA GLY A 518 -9.69 -4.61 -1.36
C GLY A 518 -8.84 -3.69 -2.22
N VAL A 519 -9.45 -3.00 -3.18
CA VAL A 519 -8.76 -2.04 -4.06
C VAL A 519 -9.58 -0.77 -4.17
N SER A 520 -8.91 0.38 -4.02
CA SER A 520 -9.41 1.69 -4.39
C SER A 520 -8.67 2.20 -5.63
N TRP A 521 -9.39 2.48 -6.72
CA TRP A 521 -8.83 2.79 -8.02
C TRP A 521 -9.23 4.18 -8.52
N GLY A 522 -8.26 5.02 -8.87
CA GLY A 522 -8.49 6.39 -9.35
C GLY A 522 -7.96 6.69 -10.75
N TRP A 523 -7.29 5.75 -11.43
CA TRP A 523 -6.58 5.99 -12.69
C TRP A 523 -7.18 5.25 -13.88
N ASN A 524 -6.55 5.45 -15.04
CA ASN A 524 -6.75 4.61 -16.22
C ASN A 524 -5.97 3.32 -16.09
N GLY A 525 -6.36 2.29 -16.82
CA GLY A 525 -5.58 1.07 -16.92
C GLY A 525 -6.39 -0.21 -16.95
N THR A 526 -5.68 -1.30 -16.71
CA THR A 526 -6.24 -2.65 -16.65
C THR A 526 -5.90 -3.29 -15.31
N ILE A 527 -6.91 -3.82 -14.65
CA ILE A 527 -6.78 -4.69 -13.49
C ILE A 527 -6.93 -6.11 -14.01
N THR A 528 -5.94 -6.96 -13.79
CA THR A 528 -5.92 -8.33 -14.30
C THR A 528 -5.70 -9.33 -13.17
N ASP A 529 -6.45 -10.46 -13.17
CA ASP A 529 -6.29 -11.57 -12.21
C ASP A 529 -6.34 -11.16 -10.74
N LEU A 530 -7.15 -10.16 -10.41
CA LEU A 530 -7.30 -9.68 -9.03
C LEU A 530 -8.15 -10.64 -8.19
N ARG A 531 -7.68 -10.95 -6.99
CA ARG A 531 -8.43 -11.66 -5.96
C ARG A 531 -8.74 -10.76 -4.78
N VAL A 532 -10.01 -10.66 -4.39
CA VAL A 532 -10.43 -9.94 -3.18
C VAL A 532 -11.41 -10.79 -2.38
N TRP A 533 -11.18 -10.87 -1.06
CA TRP A 533 -12.10 -11.58 -0.20
C TRP A 533 -12.20 -10.98 1.20
N HIS A 534 -13.37 -11.16 1.81
CA HIS A 534 -13.68 -10.69 3.15
C HIS A 534 -13.41 -9.19 3.38
N SER A 535 -13.51 -8.36 2.34
CA SER A 535 -13.53 -6.91 2.51
C SER A 535 -14.87 -6.46 3.08
N SER A 536 -14.86 -5.55 4.06
CA SER A 536 -16.07 -5.16 4.78
C SER A 536 -17.09 -4.42 3.91
N ARG A 537 -16.67 -3.60 2.96
CA ARG A 537 -17.57 -2.82 2.09
C ARG A 537 -17.50 -3.27 0.63
N HIS A 538 -16.34 -3.14 0.00
CA HIS A 538 -16.23 -3.37 -1.43
C HIS A 538 -15.04 -4.26 -1.77
N GLY A 539 -15.17 -5.06 -2.82
CA GLY A 539 -14.01 -5.74 -3.37
C GLY A 539 -13.12 -4.74 -4.12
N LEU A 540 -13.67 -4.07 -5.09
CA LEU A 540 -13.04 -3.00 -5.86
C LEU A 540 -13.94 -1.75 -5.80
N THR A 541 -13.34 -0.60 -5.49
CA THR A 541 -14.04 0.68 -5.53
C THR A 541 -13.21 1.73 -6.26
N GLY A 542 -13.86 2.78 -6.76
CA GLY A 542 -13.14 3.92 -7.29
C GLY A 542 -13.89 4.75 -8.32
N THR A 543 -13.18 5.78 -8.78
CA THR A 543 -13.62 6.70 -9.83
C THR A 543 -12.54 6.75 -10.89
N PRO A 544 -12.57 5.83 -11.89
CA PRO A 544 -11.56 5.83 -12.95
C PRO A 544 -11.61 7.13 -13.76
N ALA A 545 -10.46 7.58 -14.23
CA ALA A 545 -10.33 8.87 -14.90
C ALA A 545 -11.01 8.87 -16.28
N ASP A 546 -10.64 7.95 -17.19
CA ASP A 546 -11.21 7.85 -18.56
C ASP A 546 -11.59 6.42 -18.92
N ARG A 547 -10.67 5.46 -18.72
CA ARG A 547 -10.86 4.07 -19.11
C ARG A 547 -10.37 3.09 -18.03
N LEU A 548 -11.25 2.14 -17.69
CA LEU A 548 -10.89 1.03 -16.80
C LEU A 548 -11.33 -0.29 -17.43
N ILE A 549 -10.41 -1.24 -17.48
CA ILE A 549 -10.68 -2.64 -17.78
C ILE A 549 -10.45 -3.46 -16.50
N VAL A 550 -11.45 -4.22 -16.11
CA VAL A 550 -11.36 -5.20 -15.00
C VAL A 550 -11.50 -6.58 -15.63
N ASP A 551 -10.42 -7.33 -15.63
CA ASP A 551 -10.28 -8.58 -16.36
C ASP A 551 -9.93 -9.73 -15.40
N ARG A 552 -10.72 -10.81 -15.41
CA ARG A 552 -10.51 -11.99 -14.55
C ARG A 552 -10.38 -11.65 -13.06
N VAL A 553 -11.41 -11.05 -12.49
CA VAL A 553 -11.46 -10.72 -11.06
C VAL A 553 -12.25 -11.79 -10.31
N THR A 554 -11.74 -12.21 -9.14
CA THR A 554 -12.43 -13.10 -8.21
C THR A 554 -12.71 -12.35 -6.90
N ILE A 555 -13.99 -12.22 -6.54
CA ILE A 555 -14.41 -11.56 -5.29
C ILE A 555 -15.27 -12.52 -4.47
N ARG A 556 -14.95 -12.65 -3.17
CA ARG A 556 -15.68 -13.50 -2.22
C ARG A 556 -16.06 -12.69 -0.98
N GLY A 557 -17.36 -12.59 -0.73
CA GLY A 557 -17.88 -12.08 0.53
C GLY A 557 -18.36 -13.21 1.44
N ASP A 558 -18.46 -12.91 2.73
CA ASP A 558 -19.09 -13.83 3.69
C ASP A 558 -20.61 -13.62 3.66
N ARG A 559 -21.31 -14.57 3.03
CA ARG A 559 -22.78 -14.52 2.89
C ARG A 559 -23.51 -14.48 4.24
N SER A 560 -22.90 -14.96 5.31
CA SER A 560 -23.52 -14.95 6.64
C SER A 560 -23.72 -13.53 7.20
N LEU A 561 -23.03 -12.54 6.62
CA LEU A 561 -23.15 -11.12 7.01
C LEU A 561 -24.23 -10.37 6.23
N LEU A 562 -24.91 -11.01 5.28
CA LEU A 562 -25.91 -10.36 4.42
C LEU A 562 -27.33 -10.37 5.03
N ASP A 563 -27.51 -10.88 6.23
CA ASP A 563 -28.78 -10.93 6.96
C ASP A 563 -29.25 -9.57 7.49
N SER A 564 -28.34 -8.58 7.58
CA SER A 564 -28.65 -7.25 8.05
C SER A 564 -28.89 -6.29 6.88
N GLN A 565 -30.00 -5.54 6.92
CA GLN A 565 -30.31 -4.50 5.93
C GLN A 565 -29.35 -3.28 6.01
N VAL A 566 -28.46 -3.27 7.00
CA VAL A 566 -27.55 -2.16 7.28
C VAL A 566 -26.31 -2.19 6.40
N GLU A 567 -25.87 -3.38 5.98
CA GLU A 567 -24.66 -3.56 5.17
C GLU A 567 -25.03 -3.74 3.69
N ASN A 568 -24.42 -2.94 2.83
CA ASN A 568 -24.60 -3.04 1.39
C ASN A 568 -23.23 -3.23 0.69
N PRO A 569 -22.52 -4.34 0.97
CA PRO A 569 -21.24 -4.60 0.35
C PRO A 569 -21.42 -4.89 -1.14
N ALA A 570 -20.61 -4.23 -1.97
CA ALA A 570 -20.56 -4.48 -3.40
C ALA A 570 -19.25 -5.15 -3.80
N GLY A 571 -19.31 -6.15 -4.68
CA GLY A 571 -18.10 -6.73 -5.24
C GLY A 571 -17.28 -5.69 -5.99
N ILE A 572 -17.91 -5.02 -6.94
CA ILE A 572 -17.31 -3.91 -7.69
C ILE A 572 -18.23 -2.70 -7.56
N TRP A 573 -17.69 -1.61 -7.00
CA TRP A 573 -18.40 -0.33 -6.89
C TRP A 573 -17.61 0.76 -7.59
N LEU A 574 -18.05 1.15 -8.78
CA LEU A 574 -17.36 2.14 -9.62
C LEU A 574 -18.30 3.28 -9.97
N SER A 575 -17.87 4.49 -9.69
CA SER A 575 -18.55 5.67 -10.18
C SER A 575 -17.90 6.13 -11.49
N ASN A 576 -18.71 6.56 -12.46
CA ASN A 576 -18.22 6.98 -13.77
C ASN A 576 -18.36 8.50 -13.99
N TYR A 577 -18.07 9.29 -12.97
CA TYR A 577 -18.16 10.75 -13.07
C TYR A 577 -17.37 11.32 -14.26
N THR A 578 -16.26 10.68 -14.59
CA THR A 578 -15.33 11.11 -15.64
C THR A 578 -15.04 10.02 -16.67
N ALA A 579 -15.21 8.74 -16.32
CA ALA A 579 -14.84 7.63 -17.17
C ALA A 579 -15.75 7.53 -18.40
N LYS A 580 -15.13 7.39 -19.57
CA LYS A 580 -15.82 7.14 -20.86
C LYS A 580 -16.11 5.66 -21.07
N THR A 581 -15.27 4.78 -20.52
CA THR A 581 -15.41 3.34 -20.74
C THR A 581 -15.02 2.55 -19.49
N ILE A 582 -15.94 1.72 -19.00
CA ILE A 582 -15.68 0.71 -17.97
C ILE A 582 -16.04 -0.64 -18.58
N LEU A 583 -15.05 -1.54 -18.69
CA LEU A 583 -15.26 -2.91 -19.15
C LEU A 583 -14.92 -3.88 -18.03
N VAL A 584 -15.90 -4.70 -17.62
CA VAL A 584 -15.69 -5.80 -16.67
C VAL A 584 -15.91 -7.10 -17.43
N ARG A 585 -14.89 -7.94 -17.47
CA ARG A 585 -14.98 -9.23 -18.16
C ARG A 585 -14.41 -10.36 -17.32
N ASP A 586 -14.97 -11.57 -17.50
CA ASP A 586 -14.56 -12.79 -16.80
C ASP A 586 -14.52 -12.62 -15.27
N ALA A 587 -15.44 -11.79 -14.73
CA ALA A 587 -15.55 -11.54 -13.29
C ALA A 587 -16.31 -12.67 -12.61
N ASN A 588 -15.82 -13.14 -11.45
CA ASN A 588 -16.47 -14.13 -10.61
C ASN A 588 -16.72 -13.54 -9.21
N VAL A 589 -17.92 -13.00 -9.00
CA VAL A 589 -18.30 -12.29 -7.79
C VAL A 589 -19.38 -13.03 -7.04
N GLN A 590 -19.10 -13.45 -5.80
CA GLN A 590 -20.03 -14.23 -4.99
C GLN A 590 -20.05 -13.78 -3.52
N GLY A 591 -21.20 -13.94 -2.88
CA GLY A 591 -21.34 -13.70 -1.45
C GLY A 591 -21.43 -12.22 -1.05
N MET A 592 -21.64 -11.33 -2.02
CA MET A 592 -21.83 -9.89 -1.80
C MET A 592 -23.32 -9.53 -1.87
N ARG A 593 -23.72 -8.40 -1.30
CA ARG A 593 -25.08 -7.89 -1.51
C ARG A 593 -25.30 -7.51 -2.98
N THR A 594 -24.35 -6.81 -3.56
CA THR A 594 -24.37 -6.43 -4.98
C THR A 594 -23.12 -6.92 -5.67
N GLY A 595 -23.25 -7.59 -6.81
CA GLY A 595 -22.08 -8.03 -7.59
C GLY A 595 -21.33 -6.85 -8.18
N ILE A 596 -22.00 -6.05 -9.02
CA ILE A 596 -21.48 -4.79 -9.56
C ILE A 596 -22.47 -3.66 -9.25
N ALA A 597 -22.01 -2.61 -8.59
CA ALA A 597 -22.73 -1.36 -8.43
C ALA A 597 -22.04 -0.27 -9.27
N SER A 598 -22.75 0.27 -10.23
CA SER A 598 -22.25 1.35 -11.09
C SER A 598 -23.21 2.53 -11.03
N PRO A 599 -23.04 3.46 -10.11
CA PRO A 599 -23.79 4.69 -10.11
C PRO A 599 -23.33 5.55 -11.28
N PHE A 600 -24.23 5.77 -12.25
CA PHE A 600 -24.04 6.77 -13.28
C PHE A 600 -24.39 8.15 -12.69
N TYR A 601 -23.43 8.84 -12.13
CA TYR A 601 -23.64 10.23 -11.79
C TYR A 601 -23.35 11.10 -13.02
N GLN A 602 -24.39 11.73 -13.54
CA GLN A 602 -24.18 12.98 -14.26
C GLN A 602 -23.83 14.03 -13.23
N GLY A 603 -22.67 14.61 -13.33
CA GLY A 603 -22.21 15.62 -12.38
C GLY A 603 -23.24 16.73 -12.26
N LEU A 604 -23.70 16.98 -11.04
CA LEU A 604 -24.74 17.94 -10.71
C LEU A 604 -24.43 19.39 -11.09
N ARG A 605 -23.25 19.72 -11.60
CA ARG A 605 -22.84 21.11 -11.88
C ARG A 605 -21.61 21.28 -12.77
N SER A 606 -21.32 20.48 -13.75
CA SER A 606 -20.32 20.93 -14.73
C SER A 606 -21.01 21.25 -16.06
N ALA A 607 -21.00 22.52 -16.40
CA ALA A 607 -21.41 23.01 -17.73
C ALA A 607 -20.39 22.61 -18.83
N GLU A 608 -19.57 21.58 -18.62
CA GLU A 608 -18.60 21.11 -19.60
C GLU A 608 -19.22 20.02 -20.44
N PRO A 609 -19.35 20.23 -21.75
CA PRO A 609 -19.77 19.20 -22.69
C PRO A 609 -18.80 18.01 -22.64
N GLY A 610 -19.31 16.79 -22.57
CA GLY A 610 -18.52 15.56 -22.67
C GLY A 610 -18.20 14.84 -21.34
N ARG A 611 -18.56 15.37 -20.20
CA ARG A 611 -18.51 14.61 -18.93
C ARG A 611 -19.76 13.78 -18.77
N GLY A 612 -19.60 12.46 -18.66
CA GLY A 612 -20.69 11.55 -18.33
C GLY A 612 -21.27 10.72 -19.47
N ASP A 613 -20.64 10.69 -20.64
CA ASP A 613 -21.05 9.85 -21.79
C ASP A 613 -20.59 8.38 -21.68
N GLY A 614 -20.19 7.94 -20.51
CA GLY A 614 -19.55 6.66 -20.26
C GLY A 614 -20.46 5.46 -20.51
N SER A 615 -19.90 4.42 -21.11
CA SER A 615 -20.50 3.10 -21.23
C SER A 615 -19.94 2.13 -20.19
N VAL A 616 -20.82 1.26 -19.66
CA VAL A 616 -20.40 0.11 -18.84
C VAL A 616 -20.71 -1.15 -19.64
N ALA A 617 -19.70 -2.00 -19.81
CA ALA A 617 -19.86 -3.31 -20.42
C ALA A 617 -19.45 -4.40 -19.41
N VAL A 618 -20.27 -5.43 -19.32
CA VAL A 618 -20.02 -6.63 -18.50
C VAL A 618 -20.11 -7.84 -19.41
N GLU A 619 -19.03 -8.61 -19.50
CA GLU A 619 -18.93 -9.75 -20.40
C GLU A 619 -18.44 -11.00 -19.68
N ARG A 620 -19.08 -12.13 -19.92
CA ARG A 620 -18.70 -13.46 -19.39
C ARG A 620 -18.51 -13.51 -17.87
N GLY A 621 -19.31 -12.71 -17.13
CA GLY A 621 -19.27 -12.68 -15.68
C GLY A 621 -20.09 -13.82 -15.05
N TYR A 622 -19.69 -14.26 -13.87
CA TYR A 622 -20.46 -15.13 -12.99
C TYR A 622 -20.77 -14.39 -11.68
N PHE A 623 -22.06 -14.18 -11.44
CA PHE A 623 -22.53 -13.42 -10.29
C PHE A 623 -23.47 -14.28 -9.45
N ARG A 624 -23.11 -14.49 -8.18
CA ARG A 624 -23.98 -15.14 -7.20
C ARG A 624 -24.10 -14.27 -5.97
N ASN A 625 -24.99 -13.32 -6.07
CA ASN A 625 -25.19 -12.24 -5.12
C ASN A 625 -26.68 -12.00 -4.89
N TYR A 626 -27.05 -11.13 -3.95
CA TYR A 626 -28.45 -10.73 -3.79
C TYR A 626 -28.94 -9.92 -5.00
N VAL A 627 -28.13 -8.96 -5.47
CA VAL A 627 -28.29 -8.28 -6.75
C VAL A 627 -27.06 -8.55 -7.60
N GLY A 628 -27.24 -9.01 -8.84
CA GLY A 628 -26.10 -9.26 -9.74
C GLY A 628 -25.43 -7.96 -10.15
N ILE A 629 -26.18 -7.06 -10.84
CA ILE A 629 -25.70 -5.74 -11.25
C ILE A 629 -26.72 -4.69 -10.84
N SER A 630 -26.29 -3.66 -10.14
CA SER A 630 -27.08 -2.47 -9.83
C SER A 630 -26.57 -1.29 -10.65
N ILE A 631 -27.43 -0.71 -11.46
CA ILE A 631 -27.15 0.48 -12.26
C ILE A 631 -27.99 1.62 -11.70
N ALA A 632 -27.35 2.65 -11.18
CA ALA A 632 -28.02 3.85 -10.71
C ALA A 632 -27.81 4.99 -11.71
N THR A 633 -28.88 5.69 -12.07
CA THR A 633 -28.78 6.90 -12.85
C THR A 633 -29.21 8.08 -11.98
N ALA A 634 -28.34 9.08 -11.85
CA ALA A 634 -28.74 10.37 -11.31
C ALA A 634 -29.10 11.28 -12.49
N TYR A 635 -30.26 11.92 -12.40
CA TYR A 635 -30.71 12.89 -13.36
C TYR A 635 -30.23 14.29 -12.99
N THR A 636 -29.82 15.08 -14.01
CA THR A 636 -29.66 16.53 -13.86
C THR A 636 -30.66 17.22 -14.79
N ALA A 637 -31.36 18.22 -14.29
CA ALA A 637 -32.32 19.04 -15.02
C ALA A 637 -31.78 19.79 -16.24
N SER A 638 -30.49 19.66 -16.54
CA SER A 638 -29.83 20.30 -17.69
C SER A 638 -29.54 19.35 -18.86
N ALA A 639 -30.11 18.14 -18.88
CA ALA A 639 -30.00 17.30 -20.04
C ALA A 639 -30.78 17.94 -21.19
N GLU A 640 -30.11 18.69 -22.06
CA GLU A 640 -30.67 19.19 -23.30
C GLU A 640 -31.26 18.03 -24.09
N ALA A 641 -32.38 18.30 -24.77
CA ALA A 641 -33.02 17.38 -25.66
C ALA A 641 -32.02 16.89 -26.72
N GLY A 642 -31.52 15.67 -26.58
CA GLY A 642 -30.48 15.08 -27.43
C GLY A 642 -29.36 14.36 -26.69
N ALA A 643 -29.40 14.27 -25.36
CA ALA A 643 -28.42 13.50 -24.59
C ALA A 643 -28.37 12.04 -25.07
N ALA A 644 -27.18 11.54 -25.36
CA ALA A 644 -26.96 10.18 -25.84
C ALA A 644 -27.53 9.15 -24.86
N ILE A 645 -28.19 8.13 -25.38
CA ILE A 645 -28.71 6.99 -24.61
C ILE A 645 -27.51 6.30 -23.96
N LYS A 646 -27.48 6.28 -22.63
CA LYS A 646 -26.45 5.54 -21.89
C LYS A 646 -26.73 4.05 -22.01
N THR A 647 -25.75 3.33 -22.49
CA THR A 647 -25.86 1.90 -22.79
C THR A 647 -25.08 1.11 -21.75
N ALA A 648 -25.75 0.29 -20.96
CA ALA A 648 -25.11 -0.80 -20.24
C ALA A 648 -25.17 -2.06 -21.10
N VAL A 649 -24.04 -2.64 -21.43
CA VAL A 649 -23.96 -3.87 -22.22
C VAL A 649 -23.64 -5.03 -21.27
N VAL A 650 -24.51 -6.04 -21.25
CA VAL A 650 -24.29 -7.25 -20.44
C VAL A 650 -24.36 -8.46 -21.38
N ARG A 651 -23.26 -9.15 -21.55
CA ARG A 651 -23.13 -10.29 -22.49
C ARG A 651 -22.64 -11.53 -21.81
N ASP A 652 -23.19 -12.68 -22.21
CA ASP A 652 -22.71 -14.03 -21.85
C ASP A 652 -22.46 -14.24 -20.37
N SER A 653 -23.19 -13.52 -19.51
CA SER A 653 -23.00 -13.53 -18.06
C SER A 653 -24.06 -14.39 -17.36
N VAL A 654 -23.66 -15.06 -16.28
CA VAL A 654 -24.50 -15.96 -15.49
C VAL A 654 -24.84 -15.26 -14.18
N PHE A 655 -26.13 -15.25 -13.86
CA PHE A 655 -26.64 -14.69 -12.62
C PHE A 655 -27.35 -15.76 -11.80
N LYS A 656 -26.97 -15.86 -10.53
CA LYS A 656 -27.65 -16.67 -9.52
C LYS A 656 -27.94 -15.82 -8.29
N THR A 657 -29.15 -15.90 -7.79
CA THR A 657 -29.54 -15.18 -6.59
C THR A 657 -29.12 -15.96 -5.34
N LEU A 658 -28.62 -15.24 -4.33
CA LEU A 658 -28.39 -15.83 -3.01
C LEU A 658 -29.70 -16.04 -2.28
N ASP A 659 -29.84 -17.19 -1.63
CA ASP A 659 -30.91 -17.47 -0.69
C ASP A 659 -30.59 -16.81 0.66
N VAL A 660 -31.01 -15.57 0.79
CA VAL A 660 -30.88 -14.73 2.01
C VAL A 660 -32.19 -13.98 2.23
N PRO A 661 -32.48 -13.48 3.43
CA PRO A 661 -33.72 -12.76 3.71
C PRO A 661 -34.00 -11.64 2.71
N VAL A 662 -35.22 -11.64 2.16
CA VAL A 662 -35.63 -10.69 1.13
C VAL A 662 -35.92 -9.33 1.77
N ASP A 663 -35.28 -8.28 1.22
CA ASP A 663 -35.66 -6.90 1.49
C ASP A 663 -36.90 -6.56 0.63
N PRO A 664 -38.08 -6.27 1.23
CA PRO A 664 -39.29 -5.98 0.48
C PRO A 664 -39.17 -4.74 -0.42
N LEU A 665 -38.24 -3.82 -0.08
CA LEU A 665 -38.04 -2.57 -0.84
C LEU A 665 -37.04 -2.74 -1.98
N ASN A 666 -36.17 -3.75 -1.89
CA ASN A 666 -35.14 -4.04 -2.89
C ASN A 666 -35.07 -5.55 -3.13
N PRO A 667 -35.97 -6.12 -3.93
CA PRO A 667 -36.02 -7.55 -4.17
C PRO A 667 -34.73 -8.06 -4.88
N PRO A 668 -34.40 -9.35 -4.71
CA PRO A 668 -33.27 -9.95 -5.41
C PRO A 668 -33.46 -9.87 -6.92
N ALA A 669 -32.39 -9.54 -7.64
CA ALA A 669 -32.44 -9.35 -9.08
C ALA A 669 -31.11 -9.70 -9.77
N ALA A 670 -31.20 -10.15 -11.01
CA ALA A 670 -30.01 -10.24 -11.86
C ALA A 670 -29.48 -8.83 -12.20
N ILE A 671 -30.39 -7.94 -12.59
CA ILE A 671 -30.07 -6.53 -12.85
C ILE A 671 -31.13 -5.67 -12.16
N SER A 672 -30.68 -4.72 -11.34
CA SER A 672 -31.51 -3.71 -10.71
C SER A 672 -31.13 -2.33 -11.25
N MET A 673 -32.14 -1.59 -11.68
CA MET A 673 -31.96 -0.23 -12.18
C MET A 673 -32.61 0.75 -11.21
N ASN A 674 -31.87 1.72 -10.77
CA ASN A 674 -32.30 2.73 -9.82
C ASN A 674 -32.21 4.11 -10.45
N HIS A 675 -33.32 4.84 -10.50
CA HIS A 675 -33.31 6.28 -10.74
C HIS A 675 -33.32 7.03 -9.42
N GLN A 676 -32.32 7.86 -9.21
CA GLN A 676 -32.35 8.84 -8.14
C GLN A 676 -32.87 10.17 -8.73
N MET A 677 -34.07 10.53 -8.43
CA MET A 677 -34.64 11.84 -8.78
C MET A 677 -34.49 12.79 -7.59
N ALA A 678 -34.04 14.02 -7.86
CA ALA A 678 -34.15 15.08 -6.88
C ALA A 678 -35.63 15.53 -6.77
N PRO A 679 -36.13 15.90 -5.57
CA PRO A 679 -37.47 16.41 -5.42
C PRO A 679 -37.70 17.65 -6.30
N GLY A 680 -38.67 17.59 -7.23
CA GLY A 680 -39.05 18.71 -8.10
C GLY A 680 -38.45 18.69 -9.51
N ASP A 681 -37.67 17.67 -9.89
CA ASP A 681 -37.17 17.54 -11.26
C ASP A 681 -38.28 17.05 -12.22
N PRO A 682 -38.49 17.73 -13.36
CA PRO A 682 -39.37 17.23 -14.41
C PRO A 682 -38.74 16.04 -15.11
N ASP A 683 -39.48 14.95 -15.21
CA ASP A 683 -39.04 13.73 -15.91
C ASP A 683 -38.85 13.99 -17.42
N PRO A 684 -37.63 13.84 -17.97
CA PRO A 684 -37.49 12.96 -19.11
C PRO A 684 -36.38 11.92 -18.88
N ARG A 685 -36.80 10.70 -18.66
CA ARG A 685 -35.97 9.52 -18.43
C ARG A 685 -35.17 9.20 -19.68
N ALA A 686 -33.83 9.32 -19.60
CA ALA A 686 -33.00 8.68 -20.60
C ALA A 686 -33.11 7.15 -20.43
N PRO A 687 -33.58 6.41 -21.44
CA PRO A 687 -33.72 4.98 -21.32
C PRO A 687 -32.34 4.32 -21.15
N ILE A 688 -32.21 3.45 -20.15
CA ILE A 688 -31.05 2.58 -20.03
C ILE A 688 -31.33 1.35 -20.89
N VAL A 689 -30.50 1.12 -21.89
CA VAL A 689 -30.60 -0.06 -22.74
C VAL A 689 -29.65 -1.12 -22.24
N VAL A 690 -30.17 -2.24 -21.78
CA VAL A 690 -29.37 -3.45 -21.49
C VAL A 690 -29.41 -4.30 -22.76
N SER A 691 -28.31 -4.32 -23.49
CA SER A 691 -28.19 -5.09 -24.73
C SER A 691 -27.32 -6.34 -24.55
N GLY A 692 -27.50 -7.31 -25.45
CA GLY A 692 -26.68 -8.53 -25.51
C GLY A 692 -26.91 -9.52 -24.37
N PHE A 693 -28.01 -9.37 -23.66
CA PHE A 693 -28.34 -10.24 -22.56
C PHE A 693 -28.87 -11.60 -23.07
N ASN A 694 -28.17 -12.67 -22.74
CA ASN A 694 -28.60 -14.03 -22.96
C ASN A 694 -29.09 -14.64 -21.65
N ALA A 695 -30.40 -14.74 -21.48
CA ALA A 695 -31.01 -15.57 -20.43
C ALA A 695 -30.67 -17.05 -20.71
N LYS A 696 -29.47 -17.48 -20.47
CA LYS A 696 -29.13 -18.91 -20.49
C LYS A 696 -29.31 -19.49 -19.11
N SER A 697 -30.22 -20.43 -19.04
CA SER A 697 -30.60 -21.32 -17.95
C SER A 697 -31.61 -20.73 -16.95
N GLY A 698 -32.73 -21.28 -16.96
CA GLY A 698 -33.92 -21.43 -16.19
C GLY A 698 -34.00 -21.01 -14.71
N ASP A 699 -33.09 -20.20 -14.20
CA ASP A 699 -33.06 -19.79 -12.83
C ASP A 699 -33.25 -18.27 -12.69
N ASP A 700 -34.36 -17.87 -12.14
CA ASP A 700 -34.68 -16.59 -11.47
C ASP A 700 -34.16 -15.29 -12.11
N PHE A 701 -34.13 -15.26 -13.45
CA PHE A 701 -33.75 -14.06 -14.14
C PHE A 701 -34.84 -12.99 -13.99
N LYS A 702 -34.50 -11.90 -13.29
CA LYS A 702 -35.36 -10.73 -13.12
C LYS A 702 -34.56 -9.46 -13.35
N VAL A 703 -35.04 -8.63 -14.28
CA VAL A 703 -34.60 -7.24 -14.40
C VAL A 703 -35.64 -6.39 -13.72
N TYR A 704 -35.24 -5.62 -12.73
CA TYR A 704 -36.13 -4.73 -12.00
C TYR A 704 -35.73 -3.28 -12.22
N TYR A 705 -36.73 -2.47 -12.39
CA TYR A 705 -36.65 -1.04 -12.31
C TYR A 705 -37.16 -0.60 -10.93
N SER A 706 -36.29 -0.09 -10.07
CA SER A 706 -36.70 0.50 -8.84
C SER A 706 -36.79 2.02 -8.97
N LEU A 707 -37.99 2.55 -8.86
CA LEU A 707 -38.17 3.97 -8.56
C LEU A 707 -37.87 4.18 -7.07
N ALA A 708 -37.23 5.27 -6.74
CA ALA A 708 -37.08 5.71 -5.35
C ALA A 708 -38.42 6.07 -4.65
N ALA A 709 -39.55 5.67 -5.21
CA ALA A 709 -40.91 5.86 -4.66
C ALA A 709 -41.48 4.54 -4.14
N PRO A 710 -42.22 4.54 -3.02
CA PRO A 710 -42.57 3.32 -2.27
C PRO A 710 -43.67 2.45 -2.91
N ALA A 711 -44.04 2.61 -4.16
CA ALA A 711 -45.12 1.91 -4.79
C ALA A 711 -44.68 1.14 -6.05
N GLY A 712 -44.11 -0.02 -5.84
CA GLY A 712 -44.07 -1.04 -6.87
C GLY A 712 -42.81 -1.06 -7.74
N VAL A 713 -42.17 -2.20 -7.77
CA VAL A 713 -41.11 -2.54 -8.72
C VAL A 713 -41.82 -2.92 -10.02
N ALA A 714 -41.61 -2.14 -11.08
CA ALA A 714 -42.13 -2.47 -12.40
C ALA A 714 -41.10 -3.29 -13.16
N PRO A 715 -41.49 -4.41 -13.79
CA PRO A 715 -40.59 -5.14 -14.69
C PRO A 715 -40.25 -4.27 -15.92
N CYS A 716 -39.04 -4.43 -16.42
CA CYS A 716 -38.66 -3.80 -17.69
C CYS A 716 -39.32 -4.52 -18.87
N ASP A 717 -39.69 -3.78 -19.92
CA ASP A 717 -40.30 -4.35 -21.12
C ASP A 717 -39.30 -5.16 -21.93
N GLU A 718 -39.67 -6.36 -22.35
CA GLU A 718 -38.87 -7.18 -23.23
C GLU A 718 -38.87 -6.57 -24.64
N THR A 719 -37.72 -6.38 -25.18
CA THR A 719 -37.28 -5.90 -26.48
C THR A 719 -38.23 -5.23 -27.46
N ARG A 720 -37.87 -4.03 -27.90
CA ARG A 720 -38.26 -3.54 -29.25
C ARG A 720 -37.47 -4.28 -30.33
N PRO A 721 -38.13 -4.67 -31.45
CA PRO A 721 -37.42 -5.27 -32.57
C PRO A 721 -36.27 -4.39 -33.04
N GLY A 722 -35.06 -4.95 -33.10
CA GLY A 722 -33.86 -4.29 -33.60
C GLY A 722 -32.85 -3.82 -32.51
N ILE A 723 -33.21 -3.84 -31.20
CA ILE A 723 -32.31 -3.43 -30.14
C ILE A 723 -31.73 -4.65 -29.40
N GLY A 724 -32.43 -5.78 -29.41
CA GLY A 724 -31.96 -7.02 -28.77
C GLY A 724 -31.64 -6.87 -27.28
N GLY A 725 -32.56 -6.40 -26.46
CA GLY A 725 -32.34 -6.20 -25.05
C GLY A 725 -33.57 -5.70 -24.27
N TRP A 726 -33.41 -5.44 -22.98
CA TRP A 726 -34.46 -4.95 -22.09
C TRP A 726 -34.44 -3.41 -22.06
N VAL A 727 -35.59 -2.79 -22.19
CA VAL A 727 -35.75 -1.35 -22.08
C VAL A 727 -36.48 -1.03 -20.80
N CYS A 728 -35.80 -0.32 -19.92
CA CYS A 728 -36.35 0.16 -18.67
C CYS A 728 -36.59 1.68 -18.74
N ARG A 729 -37.78 2.14 -18.43
CA ARG A 729 -38.21 3.55 -18.52
C ARG A 729 -38.51 4.10 -17.15
#